data_15c60867bcd8cdd18ca4fdd4a3474cfc
#
_entry.id   15c60867bcd8cdd18ca4fdd4a3474cfc
#
_cell.length_a   1.000
_cell.length_b   1.000
_cell.length_c   1.000
_cell.angle_alpha   90.00
_cell.angle_beta   90.00
_cell.angle_gamma   90.00
#
_symmetry.space_group_name_H-M   'P 1'
#
loop_
_entity.id
_entity.type
_entity.pdbx_description
1 polymer ?
#
loop_
_entity_poly.entity_id
_entity_poly.type
_entity_poly.pdbx_seq_one_letter_code
_entity_poly.pdbx_strand_id
1 'polypeptide(L)'
;MLVIMKRYINKKWLVLLSMGVLAGCATNTTSEDKETESSTSEEKQITILGTSDIHGRYMAWDYATDVENKAGSFAQISTIVKEIRDENEHTVLVDAGDLIQDNSAELFKNDDHHPATEVLKALDYDVWTMGNHEFDYGFDVLDNITEQFDGGVLAGNVQLDDGTPYFDSYKIVERDGVKIGFIGMTTPLVAEFKKDTDIFDGKKLTDPVKETIEVVKNLKKDVDVLVGVVHMGISNENDVHNTGVADMAEAVPELDVVFAGHMHTLVEEEFINDVLIVEPDKYGRFVSRVDLTLSKNEDGYEVKDKSGSAIEVAGYEEDPEINELLKPSHERARKDANTVLGELVGMDLVPENEIQGISAAQIQETPLVNFFGEVMLHYSQGADVVAFQIDTDTPLLDMGEIKKKDIARNYQFTDGEVTVYEITGKDLKDYMEWGADYYNQTRPGDVTVSFNPERRTSKYNTNDRFYNVKYEIDLSQEAGNRIINLRRLDDTPIKDDETLKIGMNQYRMNFLVSEDGPLAGREFKEGYSTFAQDAFGEVEGRIRELSARYIKEEKNGVYEGVLLNNWKIIGVDNDAEVRQDVVDLVNADILELPSMEDGKVTNIASININDEVTQENIDALAKKANVNVDELQNIQTTGDLYKAINDKRSK
;
A
#
# COMPACT_ATOMS: atom_id res chain seq x y z
N MET A 1 10.91 3.05 31.60
CA MET A 1 9.88 3.80 32.36
C MET A 1 8.56 3.07 32.13
N LEU A 2 7.89 2.61 33.18
CA LEU A 2 6.77 1.64 33.13
C LEU A 2 5.63 2.09 32.22
N VAL A 3 5.18 1.20 31.33
CA VAL A 3 3.89 1.31 30.64
C VAL A 3 3.05 0.07 30.96
N ILE A 4 1.85 0.34 31.36
CA ILE A 4 0.88 -0.54 32.01
C ILE A 4 0.21 -1.45 30.97
N MET A 5 0.34 -2.77 31.15
CA MET A 5 -0.48 -3.78 30.45
C MET A 5 -1.94 -3.70 30.93
N LYS A 6 -2.89 -3.52 30.03
CA LYS A 6 -4.31 -3.83 30.24
C LYS A 6 -4.68 -5.13 29.52
N ARG A 7 -4.98 -6.14 30.33
CA ARG A 7 -5.56 -7.43 29.89
C ARG A 7 -7.03 -7.25 29.49
N TYR A 8 -7.41 -7.68 28.31
CA TYR A 8 -8.82 -7.84 27.93
C TYR A 8 -9.33 -9.19 28.41
N ILE A 9 -10.40 -9.15 29.22
CA ILE A 9 -11.16 -10.31 29.70
C ILE A 9 -12.44 -10.39 28.87
N ASN A 10 -12.59 -11.47 28.11
CA ASN A 10 -13.85 -11.85 27.46
C ASN A 10 -14.98 -12.04 28.46
N LYS A 11 -16.07 -11.30 28.34
CA LYS A 11 -17.35 -11.58 29.00
C LYS A 11 -18.42 -11.90 27.96
N LYS A 12 -18.75 -13.17 27.86
CA LYS A 12 -19.99 -13.64 27.23
C LYS A 12 -21.18 -13.22 28.10
N TRP A 13 -22.13 -12.49 27.53
CA TRP A 13 -23.41 -12.19 28.17
C TRP A 13 -24.44 -13.21 27.73
N LEU A 14 -25.00 -13.93 28.72
CA LEU A 14 -26.17 -14.80 28.60
C LEU A 14 -27.41 -13.93 28.83
N VAL A 15 -28.30 -13.87 27.85
CA VAL A 15 -29.61 -13.22 28.00
C VAL A 15 -30.58 -14.29 28.52
N LEU A 16 -31.09 -14.09 29.71
CA LEU A 16 -32.19 -14.90 30.31
C LEU A 16 -33.49 -14.10 30.17
N LEU A 17 -34.41 -14.62 29.36
CA LEU A 17 -35.79 -14.19 29.35
C LEU A 17 -36.46 -14.67 30.65
N SER A 18 -37.11 -13.77 31.39
CA SER A 18 -38.09 -14.10 32.43
C SER A 18 -39.40 -13.38 32.14
N MET A 19 -40.38 -14.17 31.67
CA MET A 19 -41.80 -13.78 31.70
C MET A 19 -42.29 -13.76 33.14
N GLY A 20 -42.89 -12.68 33.55
CA GLY A 20 -43.64 -12.56 34.80
C GLY A 20 -44.99 -11.91 34.56
N VAL A 21 -46.03 -12.74 34.54
CA VAL A 21 -47.44 -12.28 34.59
C VAL A 21 -47.83 -12.01 36.02
N LEU A 22 -48.36 -10.83 36.34
CA LEU A 22 -49.16 -10.60 37.55
C LEU A 22 -50.28 -9.62 37.26
N ALA A 23 -51.51 -10.15 37.39
CA ALA A 23 -52.74 -9.37 37.41
C ALA A 23 -53.02 -8.90 38.85
N GLY A 24 -53.64 -7.74 38.98
CA GLY A 24 -54.20 -7.36 40.27
C GLY A 24 -54.67 -5.94 40.42
N CYS A 25 -55.95 -5.74 40.21
CA CYS A 25 -56.92 -4.84 40.90
C CYS A 25 -56.71 -3.33 41.00
N ALA A 26 -57.73 -2.68 40.49
CA ALA A 26 -58.03 -1.25 40.52
C ALA A 26 -58.33 -0.70 41.92
N THR A 27 -57.90 0.58 42.15
CA THR A 27 -58.64 1.52 42.98
C THR A 27 -58.51 2.91 42.33
N ASN A 28 -59.68 3.52 42.08
CA ASN A 28 -59.81 4.90 41.59
C ASN A 28 -59.33 5.91 42.61
N THR A 29 -58.46 6.84 42.19
CA THR A 29 -58.39 8.20 42.74
C THR A 29 -58.08 9.16 41.62
N THR A 30 -58.98 10.08 41.36
CA THR A 30 -58.87 11.20 40.44
C THR A 30 -57.81 12.17 40.92
N SER A 31 -56.76 12.34 40.13
CA SER A 31 -55.88 13.52 40.16
C SER A 31 -55.65 13.94 38.72
N GLU A 32 -55.86 15.21 38.43
CA GLU A 32 -55.58 15.85 37.14
C GLU A 32 -54.08 15.70 36.83
N ASP A 33 -53.75 14.76 35.96
CA ASP A 33 -52.42 14.71 35.35
C ASP A 33 -52.40 15.65 34.15
N LYS A 34 -51.55 16.66 34.25
CA LYS A 34 -51.06 17.37 33.08
C LYS A 34 -50.33 16.33 32.23
N GLU A 35 -50.86 16.02 31.06
CA GLU A 35 -50.15 15.36 29.99
C GLU A 35 -48.90 16.22 29.66
N THR A 36 -47.75 15.80 30.13
CA THR A 36 -46.48 16.21 29.56
C THR A 36 -46.42 15.43 28.25
N GLU A 37 -46.71 16.09 27.15
CA GLU A 37 -46.35 15.60 25.84
C GLU A 37 -44.82 15.33 25.86
N SER A 38 -44.43 14.08 25.97
CA SER A 38 -43.10 13.63 25.60
C SER A 38 -43.05 13.79 24.07
N SER A 39 -42.51 14.90 23.61
CA SER A 39 -42.09 15.03 22.24
C SER A 39 -40.99 14.00 22.02
N THR A 40 -41.35 12.82 21.51
CA THR A 40 -40.36 11.97 20.87
C THR A 40 -39.85 12.78 19.67
N SER A 41 -38.66 13.36 19.80
CA SER A 41 -37.98 13.97 18.67
C SER A 41 -37.91 12.91 17.57
N GLU A 42 -38.33 13.27 16.35
CA GLU A 42 -38.22 12.40 15.18
C GLU A 42 -36.71 12.11 14.97
N GLU A 43 -36.29 10.87 15.18
CA GLU A 43 -34.91 10.42 14.94
C GLU A 43 -34.81 9.82 13.54
N LYS A 44 -33.70 10.10 12.85
CA LYS A 44 -33.34 9.55 11.54
C LYS A 44 -32.05 8.77 11.62
N GLN A 45 -31.93 7.75 10.81
CA GLN A 45 -30.73 6.92 10.67
C GLN A 45 -30.22 7.03 9.25
N ILE A 46 -28.97 7.47 9.09
CA ILE A 46 -28.28 7.52 7.80
C ILE A 46 -27.03 6.66 7.90
N THR A 47 -26.83 5.80 6.92
CA THR A 47 -25.60 5.03 6.76
C THR A 47 -24.81 5.59 5.56
N ILE A 48 -23.51 5.86 5.75
CA ILE A 48 -22.61 6.25 4.67
C ILE A 48 -21.55 5.16 4.53
N LEU A 49 -21.43 4.61 3.32
CA LEU A 49 -20.37 3.66 2.98
C LEU A 49 -19.31 4.36 2.15
N GLY A 50 -18.05 4.16 2.48
CA GLY A 50 -16.91 4.76 1.80
C GLY A 50 -15.93 3.72 1.27
N THR A 51 -15.49 3.95 0.03
CA THR A 51 -14.36 3.25 -0.60
C THR A 51 -13.25 4.26 -0.91
N SER A 52 -12.03 3.78 -1.07
CA SER A 52 -10.86 4.53 -1.51
C SER A 52 -9.81 3.57 -2.06
N ASP A 53 -8.90 4.08 -2.88
CA ASP A 53 -7.70 3.34 -3.29
C ASP A 53 -8.00 1.94 -3.88
N ILE A 54 -9.04 1.86 -4.70
CA ILE A 54 -9.45 0.61 -5.36
C ILE A 54 -8.39 0.13 -6.37
N HIS A 55 -7.68 1.06 -7.01
CA HIS A 55 -6.55 0.76 -7.88
C HIS A 55 -6.83 -0.39 -8.87
N GLY A 56 -7.92 -0.28 -9.64
CA GLY A 56 -8.26 -1.27 -10.66
C GLY A 56 -8.77 -2.62 -10.16
N ARG A 57 -8.96 -2.82 -8.86
CA ARG A 57 -9.56 -4.04 -8.29
C ARG A 57 -11.08 -4.07 -8.49
N TYR A 58 -11.52 -4.00 -9.75
CA TYR A 58 -12.94 -4.04 -10.07
C TYR A 58 -13.54 -5.43 -9.90
N MET A 59 -12.80 -6.47 -10.31
CA MET A 59 -13.09 -7.89 -10.05
C MET A 59 -12.05 -8.48 -9.08
N ALA A 60 -12.37 -9.60 -8.46
CA ALA A 60 -11.46 -10.34 -7.57
C ALA A 60 -10.33 -11.03 -8.34
N TRP A 61 -9.56 -10.24 -9.09
CA TRP A 61 -8.50 -10.72 -9.97
C TRP A 61 -7.25 -9.84 -9.90
N ASP A 62 -6.10 -10.49 -9.81
CA ASP A 62 -4.79 -9.87 -9.91
C ASP A 62 -4.21 -10.13 -11.31
N TYR A 63 -4.15 -9.09 -12.15
CA TYR A 63 -3.67 -9.25 -13.53
C TYR A 63 -2.14 -9.37 -13.63
N ALA A 64 -1.38 -8.89 -12.64
CA ALA A 64 0.07 -9.05 -12.59
C ALA A 64 0.50 -10.51 -12.34
N THR A 65 -0.33 -11.28 -11.65
CA THR A 65 -0.12 -12.71 -11.40
C THR A 65 -1.05 -13.60 -12.22
N ASP A 66 -2.09 -13.02 -12.82
CA ASP A 66 -3.18 -13.69 -13.55
C ASP A 66 -3.86 -14.78 -12.74
N VAL A 67 -4.20 -14.46 -11.48
CA VAL A 67 -4.90 -15.36 -10.56
C VAL A 67 -6.06 -14.65 -9.85
N GLU A 68 -7.04 -15.44 -9.40
CA GLU A 68 -8.11 -14.96 -8.54
C GLU A 68 -7.53 -14.43 -7.23
N ASN A 69 -7.98 -13.25 -6.80
CA ASN A 69 -7.59 -12.63 -5.55
C ASN A 69 -8.82 -12.05 -4.83
N LYS A 70 -9.39 -12.83 -3.92
CA LYS A 70 -10.60 -12.48 -3.16
C LYS A 70 -10.33 -11.62 -1.91
N ALA A 71 -9.16 -11.01 -1.80
CA ALA A 71 -8.87 -10.12 -0.69
C ALA A 71 -9.70 -8.82 -0.71
N GLY A 72 -10.19 -8.43 -1.89
CA GLY A 72 -11.03 -7.24 -2.10
C GLY A 72 -11.27 -6.97 -3.57
N SER A 73 -12.47 -6.46 -3.89
CA SER A 73 -12.85 -5.99 -5.24
C SER A 73 -14.17 -5.23 -5.21
N PHE A 74 -14.42 -4.38 -6.21
CA PHE A 74 -15.74 -3.75 -6.39
C PHE A 74 -16.87 -4.77 -6.54
N ALA A 75 -16.63 -5.88 -7.24
CA ALA A 75 -17.64 -6.91 -7.40
C ALA A 75 -18.06 -7.57 -6.07
N GLN A 76 -17.14 -7.69 -5.10
CA GLN A 76 -17.46 -8.15 -3.74
C GLN A 76 -18.13 -7.04 -2.92
N ILE A 77 -17.65 -5.79 -3.05
CA ILE A 77 -18.25 -4.60 -2.39
C ILE A 77 -19.70 -4.44 -2.80
N SER A 78 -20.06 -4.72 -4.06
CA SER A 78 -21.45 -4.71 -4.52
C SER A 78 -22.37 -5.58 -3.67
N THR A 79 -21.92 -6.78 -3.29
CA THR A 79 -22.69 -7.67 -2.41
C THR A 79 -22.94 -7.02 -1.06
N ILE A 80 -21.90 -6.41 -0.45
CA ILE A 80 -22.00 -5.68 0.82
C ILE A 80 -22.98 -4.51 0.71
N VAL A 81 -22.85 -3.71 -0.36
CA VAL A 81 -23.73 -2.56 -0.60
C VAL A 81 -25.21 -2.97 -0.71
N LYS A 82 -25.49 -4.07 -1.42
CA LYS A 82 -26.85 -4.59 -1.55
C LYS A 82 -27.39 -5.05 -0.17
N GLU A 83 -26.62 -5.78 0.61
CA GLU A 83 -27.01 -6.21 1.96
C GLU A 83 -27.28 -5.03 2.89
N ILE A 84 -26.42 -4.00 2.89
CA ILE A 84 -26.61 -2.81 3.74
C ILE A 84 -27.82 -1.99 3.29
N ARG A 85 -28.07 -1.86 1.99
CA ARG A 85 -29.27 -1.16 1.47
C ARG A 85 -30.55 -1.90 1.80
N ASP A 86 -30.53 -3.24 1.90
CA ASP A 86 -31.66 -4.02 2.37
C ASP A 86 -31.95 -3.77 3.88
N GLU A 87 -30.90 -3.44 4.67
CA GLU A 87 -31.03 -3.04 6.07
C GLU A 87 -31.47 -1.59 6.22
N ASN A 88 -30.91 -0.67 5.43
CA ASN A 88 -31.17 0.76 5.45
C ASN A 88 -31.19 1.32 4.03
N GLU A 89 -32.39 1.59 3.50
CA GLU A 89 -32.58 2.19 2.16
C GLU A 89 -32.02 3.62 2.05
N HIS A 90 -31.71 4.28 3.19
CA HIS A 90 -31.13 5.61 3.25
C HIS A 90 -29.60 5.61 3.27
N THR A 91 -28.99 4.60 2.63
CA THR A 91 -27.54 4.48 2.48
C THR A 91 -27.01 5.39 1.38
N VAL A 92 -25.90 6.07 1.66
CA VAL A 92 -25.12 6.90 0.73
C VAL A 92 -23.80 6.20 0.43
N LEU A 93 -23.31 6.31 -0.80
CA LEU A 93 -22.03 5.75 -1.22
C LEU A 93 -21.09 6.86 -1.68
N VAL A 94 -19.85 6.84 -1.16
CA VAL A 94 -18.79 7.78 -1.53
C VAL A 94 -17.50 7.02 -1.87
N ASP A 95 -16.70 7.60 -2.76
CA ASP A 95 -15.35 7.12 -3.07
C ASP A 95 -14.35 8.26 -2.91
N ALA A 96 -13.25 7.99 -2.21
CA ALA A 96 -12.24 9.00 -1.91
C ALA A 96 -11.05 8.99 -2.88
N GLY A 97 -11.16 8.34 -4.05
CA GLY A 97 -10.19 8.45 -5.14
C GLY A 97 -9.26 7.25 -5.33
N ASP A 98 -8.34 7.40 -6.29
CA ASP A 98 -7.41 6.38 -6.76
C ASP A 98 -8.12 5.13 -7.31
N LEU A 99 -9.03 5.36 -8.28
CA LEU A 99 -9.79 4.32 -8.94
C LEU A 99 -9.15 3.78 -10.22
N ILE A 100 -8.55 4.66 -11.04
CA ILE A 100 -8.30 4.42 -12.46
C ILE A 100 -6.84 4.04 -12.79
N GLN A 101 -6.04 3.73 -11.79
CA GLN A 101 -4.64 3.36 -11.92
C GLN A 101 -4.39 2.00 -11.26
N ASP A 102 -3.35 1.28 -11.70
CA ASP A 102 -2.94 -0.07 -11.29
C ASP A 102 -3.90 -1.20 -11.73
N ASN A 103 -3.49 -2.43 -11.51
CA ASN A 103 -4.20 -3.67 -11.85
C ASN A 103 -4.83 -3.64 -13.28
N SER A 104 -4.12 -3.07 -14.25
CA SER A 104 -4.53 -2.90 -15.66
C SER A 104 -5.66 -1.88 -15.89
N ALA A 105 -6.00 -1.03 -14.92
CA ALA A 105 -7.01 0.03 -15.10
C ALA A 105 -6.62 1.01 -16.24
N GLU A 106 -5.34 1.32 -16.36
CA GLU A 106 -4.76 2.19 -17.40
C GLU A 106 -5.07 1.72 -18.84
N LEU A 107 -5.37 0.45 -19.03
CA LEU A 107 -5.75 -0.13 -20.33
C LEU A 107 -7.06 0.47 -20.87
N PHE A 108 -7.90 1.00 -20.02
CA PHE A 108 -9.24 1.50 -20.32
C PHE A 108 -9.34 3.03 -20.38
N LYS A 109 -8.23 3.75 -20.15
CA LYS A 109 -8.20 5.21 -20.02
C LYS A 109 -8.81 6.01 -21.17
N ASN A 110 -8.87 5.42 -22.38
CA ASN A 110 -9.43 6.05 -23.57
C ASN A 110 -10.75 5.41 -24.02
N ASP A 111 -11.36 4.56 -23.19
CA ASP A 111 -12.59 3.88 -23.54
C ASP A 111 -13.81 4.79 -23.24
N ASP A 112 -14.83 4.71 -24.08
CA ASP A 112 -16.11 5.41 -23.87
C ASP A 112 -16.89 4.84 -22.66
N HIS A 113 -16.50 3.69 -22.15
CA HIS A 113 -17.05 2.98 -21.00
C HIS A 113 -15.90 2.47 -20.12
N HIS A 114 -15.45 3.31 -19.18
CA HIS A 114 -14.40 2.93 -18.25
C HIS A 114 -14.98 2.00 -17.17
N PRO A 115 -14.36 0.84 -16.86
CA PRO A 115 -14.93 -0.14 -15.92
C PRO A 115 -15.18 0.42 -14.52
N ALA A 116 -14.36 1.38 -14.03
CA ALA A 116 -14.62 2.05 -12.77
C ALA A 116 -15.96 2.80 -12.78
N THR A 117 -16.19 3.65 -13.78
CA THR A 117 -17.43 4.44 -13.90
C THR A 117 -18.66 3.57 -14.14
N GLU A 118 -18.51 2.46 -14.85
CA GLU A 118 -19.61 1.49 -15.02
C GLU A 118 -20.03 0.89 -13.66
N VAL A 119 -19.09 0.58 -12.78
CA VAL A 119 -19.39 0.08 -11.43
C VAL A 119 -19.97 1.19 -10.55
N LEU A 120 -19.35 2.39 -10.55
CA LEU A 120 -19.89 3.52 -9.80
C LEU A 120 -21.36 3.80 -10.13
N LYS A 121 -21.71 3.76 -11.41
CA LYS A 121 -23.11 3.91 -11.88
C LYS A 121 -23.98 2.74 -11.45
N ALA A 122 -23.52 1.51 -11.64
CA ALA A 122 -24.29 0.31 -11.29
C ALA A 122 -24.62 0.22 -9.79
N LEU A 123 -23.77 0.78 -8.95
CA LEU A 123 -23.94 0.82 -7.50
C LEU A 123 -24.55 2.13 -6.99
N ASP A 124 -24.92 3.07 -7.88
CA ASP A 124 -25.43 4.39 -7.51
C ASP A 124 -24.55 5.10 -6.48
N TYR A 125 -23.25 5.26 -6.79
CA TYR A 125 -22.37 6.12 -5.99
C TYR A 125 -22.83 7.58 -6.10
N ASP A 126 -22.85 8.26 -4.97
CA ASP A 126 -23.29 9.65 -4.88
C ASP A 126 -22.14 10.64 -5.14
N VAL A 127 -20.93 10.29 -4.71
CA VAL A 127 -19.73 11.15 -4.76
C VAL A 127 -18.50 10.32 -5.12
N TRP A 128 -17.64 10.90 -5.95
CA TRP A 128 -16.30 10.45 -6.26
C TRP A 128 -15.33 11.64 -6.14
N THR A 129 -14.40 11.58 -5.20
CA THR A 129 -13.34 12.57 -5.05
C THR A 129 -12.10 12.13 -5.82
N MET A 130 -11.41 13.07 -6.46
CA MET A 130 -10.20 12.77 -7.20
C MET A 130 -9.04 12.47 -6.26
N GLY A 131 -8.37 11.33 -6.46
CA GLY A 131 -7.09 11.01 -5.85
C GLY A 131 -5.91 11.56 -6.65
N ASN A 132 -4.68 11.21 -6.28
CA ASN A 132 -3.50 11.65 -6.99
C ASN A 132 -3.30 10.90 -8.32
N HIS A 133 -3.74 9.66 -8.40
CA HIS A 133 -3.61 8.82 -9.58
C HIS A 133 -4.67 9.08 -10.65
N GLU A 134 -5.74 9.80 -10.35
CA GLU A 134 -6.67 10.29 -11.36
C GLU A 134 -5.99 11.23 -12.35
N PHE A 135 -4.95 11.95 -11.93
CA PHE A 135 -4.21 12.89 -12.78
C PHE A 135 -3.10 12.25 -13.64
N ASP A 136 -2.83 10.95 -13.50
CA ASP A 136 -1.71 10.27 -14.16
C ASP A 136 -1.73 10.35 -15.68
N TYR A 137 -2.91 10.51 -16.27
CA TYR A 137 -3.10 10.48 -17.73
C TYR A 137 -3.45 11.86 -18.29
N GLY A 138 -3.34 12.91 -17.48
CA GLY A 138 -3.69 14.27 -17.85
C GLY A 138 -5.19 14.56 -17.84
N PHE A 139 -5.51 15.85 -17.86
CA PHE A 139 -6.90 16.31 -17.69
C PHE A 139 -7.82 15.92 -18.84
N ASP A 140 -7.36 15.87 -20.09
CA ASP A 140 -8.21 15.47 -21.23
C ASP A 140 -8.75 14.04 -21.09
N VAL A 141 -7.91 13.12 -20.57
CA VAL A 141 -8.31 11.73 -20.28
C VAL A 141 -9.21 11.67 -19.06
N LEU A 142 -8.85 12.42 -18.00
CA LEU A 142 -9.65 12.47 -16.78
C LEU A 142 -11.06 13.03 -17.04
N ASP A 143 -11.17 14.10 -17.81
CA ASP A 143 -12.47 14.68 -18.20
C ASP A 143 -13.33 13.66 -18.94
N ASN A 144 -12.76 12.92 -19.91
CA ASN A 144 -13.48 11.88 -20.63
C ASN A 144 -14.00 10.76 -19.71
N ILE A 145 -13.25 10.41 -18.67
CA ILE A 145 -13.65 9.38 -17.70
C ILE A 145 -14.70 9.95 -16.74
N THR A 146 -14.49 11.16 -16.19
CA THR A 146 -15.40 11.75 -15.21
C THR A 146 -16.74 12.15 -15.80
N GLU A 147 -16.81 12.56 -17.09
CA GLU A 147 -18.06 12.81 -17.82
C GLU A 147 -18.95 11.56 -17.94
N GLN A 148 -18.40 10.37 -17.74
CA GLN A 148 -19.16 9.12 -17.72
C GLN A 148 -19.88 8.87 -16.39
N PHE A 149 -19.59 9.63 -15.32
CA PHE A 149 -20.17 9.44 -13.99
C PHE A 149 -21.27 10.48 -13.71
N ASP A 150 -22.46 10.01 -13.30
CA ASP A 150 -23.63 10.85 -13.07
C ASP A 150 -23.68 11.47 -11.66
N GLY A 151 -22.78 11.05 -10.74
CA GLY A 151 -22.68 11.55 -9.37
C GLY A 151 -21.91 12.87 -9.25
N GLY A 152 -21.48 13.20 -8.03
CA GLY A 152 -20.63 14.37 -7.78
C GLY A 152 -19.16 14.03 -7.96
N VAL A 153 -18.49 14.70 -8.90
CA VAL A 153 -17.03 14.63 -9.07
C VAL A 153 -16.40 15.79 -8.32
N LEU A 154 -15.61 15.51 -7.29
CA LEU A 154 -15.13 16.53 -6.35
C LEU A 154 -13.61 16.61 -6.29
N ALA A 155 -13.08 17.86 -6.33
CA ALA A 155 -11.70 18.20 -5.97
C ALA A 155 -11.59 19.74 -5.84
N GLY A 156 -12.13 20.32 -4.78
CA GLY A 156 -12.30 21.76 -4.62
C GLY A 156 -11.01 22.57 -4.57
N ASN A 157 -9.89 21.93 -4.26
CA ASN A 157 -8.57 22.56 -4.24
C ASN A 157 -7.81 22.44 -5.57
N VAL A 158 -8.40 21.84 -6.61
CA VAL A 158 -7.87 21.90 -7.99
C VAL A 158 -8.49 23.10 -8.68
N GLN A 159 -7.68 24.10 -9.03
CA GLN A 159 -8.13 25.38 -9.55
C GLN A 159 -7.40 25.76 -10.83
N LEU A 160 -8.08 26.51 -11.71
CA LEU A 160 -7.45 27.24 -12.78
C LEU A 160 -6.55 28.37 -12.22
N ASP A 161 -5.65 28.91 -13.02
CA ASP A 161 -4.74 30.00 -12.61
C ASP A 161 -5.49 31.24 -12.10
N ASP A 162 -6.69 31.49 -12.61
CA ASP A 162 -7.54 32.62 -12.19
C ASP A 162 -8.27 32.38 -10.87
N GLY A 163 -8.13 31.18 -10.27
CA GLY A 163 -8.75 30.78 -9.01
C GLY A 163 -10.15 30.16 -9.16
N THR A 164 -10.63 29.93 -10.37
CA THR A 164 -11.87 29.19 -10.60
C THR A 164 -11.65 27.70 -10.30
N PRO A 165 -12.48 27.04 -9.48
CA PRO A 165 -12.39 25.60 -9.28
C PRO A 165 -12.53 24.83 -10.59
N TYR A 166 -11.69 23.82 -10.81
CA TYR A 166 -11.76 22.96 -11.99
C TYR A 166 -12.84 21.89 -11.83
N PHE A 167 -12.89 21.26 -10.65
CA PHE A 167 -13.96 20.35 -10.24
C PHE A 167 -14.86 21.02 -9.19
N ASP A 168 -16.03 20.46 -8.95
CA ASP A 168 -16.90 20.92 -7.87
C ASP A 168 -16.21 20.74 -6.51
N SER A 169 -16.40 21.69 -5.61
CA SER A 169 -15.85 21.62 -4.26
C SER A 169 -16.74 20.81 -3.32
N TYR A 170 -18.02 20.69 -3.62
CA TYR A 170 -19.00 19.97 -2.81
C TYR A 170 -20.21 19.48 -3.59
N LYS A 171 -20.91 18.50 -3.04
CA LYS A 171 -22.21 17.99 -3.49
C LYS A 171 -23.17 17.91 -2.32
N ILE A 172 -24.43 18.34 -2.50
CA ILE A 172 -25.49 18.08 -1.51
C ILE A 172 -26.27 16.86 -1.96
N VAL A 173 -26.41 15.89 -1.06
CA VAL A 173 -27.22 14.68 -1.23
C VAL A 173 -28.33 14.70 -0.17
N GLU A 174 -29.57 14.42 -0.56
CA GLU A 174 -30.70 14.33 0.36
C GLU A 174 -31.13 12.86 0.53
N ARG A 175 -31.21 12.40 1.77
CA ARG A 175 -31.72 11.07 2.13
C ARG A 175 -32.70 11.21 3.29
N ASP A 176 -33.90 10.67 3.15
CA ASP A 176 -34.97 10.75 4.16
C ASP A 176 -35.24 12.17 4.68
N GLY A 177 -35.06 13.19 3.82
CA GLY A 177 -35.23 14.60 4.18
C GLY A 177 -34.07 15.22 4.95
N VAL A 178 -32.98 14.45 5.20
CA VAL A 178 -31.72 14.95 5.74
C VAL A 178 -30.82 15.39 4.58
N LYS A 179 -30.28 16.61 4.65
CA LYS A 179 -29.36 17.16 3.67
C LYS A 179 -27.92 16.99 4.13
N ILE A 180 -27.14 16.25 3.35
CA ILE A 180 -25.74 15.95 3.64
C ILE A 180 -24.88 16.70 2.63
N GLY A 181 -23.97 17.55 3.12
CA GLY A 181 -22.99 18.24 2.28
C GLY A 181 -21.68 17.47 2.25
N PHE A 182 -21.35 16.91 1.09
CA PHE A 182 -20.08 16.24 0.85
C PHE A 182 -19.08 17.23 0.26
N ILE A 183 -17.90 17.35 0.86
CA ILE A 183 -16.81 18.25 0.46
C ILE A 183 -15.64 17.40 0.02
N GLY A 184 -15.19 17.58 -1.24
CA GLY A 184 -14.09 16.81 -1.81
C GLY A 184 -12.81 17.61 -1.96
N MET A 185 -11.69 17.05 -1.47
CA MET A 185 -10.34 17.61 -1.60
C MET A 185 -9.35 16.51 -1.92
N THR A 186 -8.30 16.84 -2.69
CA THR A 186 -7.18 15.94 -2.99
C THR A 186 -5.89 16.45 -2.34
N THR A 187 -4.90 15.57 -2.18
CA THR A 187 -3.59 15.97 -1.67
C THR A 187 -2.95 17.03 -2.58
N PRO A 188 -2.47 18.15 -2.03
CA PRO A 188 -1.83 19.20 -2.83
C PRO A 188 -0.46 18.74 -3.37
N LEU A 189 0.10 17.64 -2.85
CA LEU A 189 1.40 17.10 -3.26
C LEU A 189 1.37 16.49 -4.67
N VAL A 190 0.20 16.22 -5.24
CA VAL A 190 0.09 15.78 -6.65
C VAL A 190 0.84 16.71 -7.59
N ALA A 191 0.76 18.05 -7.40
CA ALA A 191 1.50 18.99 -8.23
C ALA A 191 3.03 18.83 -8.08
N GLU A 192 3.51 18.48 -6.89
CA GLU A 192 4.93 18.19 -6.67
C GLU A 192 5.32 16.84 -7.29
N PHE A 193 4.46 15.82 -7.19
CA PHE A 193 4.70 14.52 -7.83
C PHE A 193 4.75 14.60 -9.36
N LYS A 194 4.06 15.58 -9.95
CA LYS A 194 3.96 15.79 -11.40
C LYS A 194 4.68 17.07 -11.89
N LYS A 195 5.56 17.66 -11.07
CA LYS A 195 6.21 18.98 -11.35
C LYS A 195 7.03 19.02 -12.63
N ASP A 196 7.51 17.86 -13.10
CA ASP A 196 8.32 17.75 -14.31
C ASP A 196 7.49 17.38 -15.55
N THR A 197 6.17 17.43 -15.43
CA THR A 197 5.21 17.24 -16.52
C THR A 197 4.47 18.54 -16.81
N ASP A 198 3.77 18.61 -17.93
CA ASP A 198 2.89 19.73 -18.29
C ASP A 198 1.42 19.52 -17.82
N ILE A 199 1.16 18.46 -17.06
CA ILE A 199 -0.20 18.06 -16.64
C ILE A 199 -0.93 19.22 -15.94
N PHE A 200 -0.24 19.95 -15.06
CA PHE A 200 -0.83 21.06 -14.31
C PHE A 200 -0.63 22.44 -14.96
N ASP A 201 -0.19 22.53 -16.24
CA ASP A 201 -0.08 23.81 -16.94
C ASP A 201 -1.45 24.51 -16.97
N GLY A 202 -1.48 25.78 -16.51
CA GLY A 202 -2.69 26.56 -16.37
C GLY A 202 -3.61 26.19 -15.19
N LYS A 203 -3.15 25.31 -14.31
CA LYS A 203 -3.86 24.83 -13.12
C LYS A 203 -2.95 24.85 -11.90
N LYS A 204 -3.55 24.83 -10.71
CA LYS A 204 -2.82 24.76 -9.44
C LYS A 204 -3.61 23.96 -8.42
N LEU A 205 -2.89 23.33 -7.52
CA LEU A 205 -3.47 22.80 -6.30
C LEU A 205 -3.29 23.82 -5.17
N THR A 206 -4.38 24.11 -4.48
CA THR A 206 -4.40 25.01 -3.33
C THR A 206 -4.42 24.24 -2.03
N ASP A 207 -4.28 24.92 -0.90
CA ASP A 207 -4.28 24.36 0.44
C ASP A 207 -5.68 23.79 0.76
N PRO A 208 -5.83 22.46 0.90
CA PRO A 208 -7.13 21.81 1.05
C PRO A 208 -7.84 22.20 2.35
N VAL A 209 -7.11 22.51 3.42
CA VAL A 209 -7.70 22.96 4.70
C VAL A 209 -8.33 24.34 4.54
N LYS A 210 -7.64 25.27 3.87
CA LYS A 210 -8.18 26.62 3.62
C LYS A 210 -9.41 26.59 2.70
N GLU A 211 -9.36 25.76 1.65
CA GLU A 211 -10.53 25.61 0.76
C GLU A 211 -11.72 25.00 1.51
N THR A 212 -11.49 23.99 2.34
CA THR A 212 -12.54 23.41 3.18
C THR A 212 -13.19 24.44 4.11
N ILE A 213 -12.37 25.30 4.77
CA ILE A 213 -12.90 26.40 5.61
C ILE A 213 -13.85 27.31 4.82
N GLU A 214 -13.46 27.73 3.60
CA GLU A 214 -14.30 28.60 2.78
C GLU A 214 -15.56 27.91 2.27
N VAL A 215 -15.49 26.62 1.92
CA VAL A 215 -16.67 25.83 1.52
C VAL A 215 -17.65 25.70 2.70
N VAL A 216 -17.18 25.25 3.87
CA VAL A 216 -18.02 25.06 5.07
C VAL A 216 -18.69 26.36 5.50
N LYS A 217 -18.00 27.48 5.47
CA LYS A 217 -18.55 28.80 5.81
C LYS A 217 -19.81 29.17 4.99
N ASN A 218 -19.87 28.72 3.76
CA ASN A 218 -21.00 28.97 2.86
C ASN A 218 -22.05 27.85 2.96
N LEU A 219 -21.62 26.59 3.06
CA LEU A 219 -22.47 25.41 2.94
C LEU A 219 -23.25 25.06 4.21
N LYS A 220 -22.65 25.26 5.39
CA LYS A 220 -23.19 24.79 6.70
C LYS A 220 -24.59 25.26 7.08
N LYS A 221 -25.09 26.31 6.45
CA LYS A 221 -26.46 26.82 6.66
C LYS A 221 -27.53 26.17 5.76
N ASP A 222 -27.09 25.45 4.74
CA ASP A 222 -27.93 24.85 3.73
C ASP A 222 -28.04 23.32 3.88
N VAL A 223 -27.30 22.72 4.82
CA VAL A 223 -27.22 21.28 5.09
C VAL A 223 -27.35 20.96 6.58
N ASP A 224 -27.69 19.71 6.88
CA ASP A 224 -27.85 19.17 8.23
C ASP A 224 -26.57 18.47 8.72
N VAL A 225 -25.79 17.89 7.80
CA VAL A 225 -24.57 17.13 8.05
C VAL A 225 -23.46 17.59 7.10
N LEU A 226 -22.23 17.70 7.60
CA LEU A 226 -21.03 18.01 6.81
C LEU A 226 -20.05 16.84 6.79
N VAL A 227 -19.75 16.34 5.60
CA VAL A 227 -18.86 15.19 5.39
C VAL A 227 -17.72 15.56 4.46
N GLY A 228 -16.48 15.37 4.91
CA GLY A 228 -15.30 15.39 4.04
C GLY A 228 -15.15 14.04 3.32
N VAL A 229 -14.89 14.06 2.02
CA VAL A 229 -14.44 12.89 1.23
C VAL A 229 -13.12 13.31 0.62
N VAL A 230 -12.01 12.89 1.22
CA VAL A 230 -10.74 13.57 1.05
C VAL A 230 -9.64 12.57 0.73
N HIS A 231 -8.98 12.77 -0.40
CA HIS A 231 -7.85 11.91 -0.76
C HIS A 231 -6.55 12.42 -0.11
N MET A 232 -6.46 12.22 1.19
CA MET A 232 -5.29 12.50 2.05
C MET A 232 -5.33 11.52 3.22
N GLY A 233 -4.15 11.13 3.72
CA GLY A 233 -4.02 10.34 4.95
C GLY A 233 -4.28 11.16 6.21
N ILE A 234 -4.24 10.50 7.37
CA ILE A 234 -4.51 11.15 8.66
C ILE A 234 -3.43 12.18 8.99
N SER A 235 -2.16 11.76 8.94
CA SER A 235 -1.01 12.62 9.24
C SER A 235 -0.56 13.40 8.01
N ASN A 236 0.15 14.50 8.26
CA ASN A 236 0.80 15.26 7.19
C ASN A 236 1.81 14.40 6.45
N GLU A 237 1.76 14.42 5.13
CA GLU A 237 2.69 13.70 4.28
C GLU A 237 3.97 14.53 4.07
N ASN A 238 5.13 13.86 4.19
CA ASN A 238 6.45 14.49 4.03
C ASN A 238 6.63 15.76 4.90
N ASP A 239 6.00 15.80 6.09
CA ASP A 239 5.99 16.93 7.02
C ASP A 239 5.45 18.25 6.42
N VAL A 240 4.75 18.19 5.30
CA VAL A 240 4.11 19.35 4.67
C VAL A 240 2.79 19.64 5.38
N HIS A 241 2.70 20.80 6.02
CA HIS A 241 1.52 21.21 6.78
C HIS A 241 0.27 21.30 5.90
N ASN A 242 -0.90 20.90 6.45
CA ASN A 242 -2.20 20.83 5.78
C ASN A 242 -2.31 19.75 4.68
N THR A 243 -1.46 18.74 4.69
CA THR A 243 -1.60 17.56 3.81
C THR A 243 -2.22 16.35 4.49
N GLY A 244 -2.57 16.47 5.78
CA GLY A 244 -3.26 15.45 6.56
C GLY A 244 -4.65 15.88 7.00
N VAL A 245 -5.59 14.91 7.08
CA VAL A 245 -6.96 15.17 7.54
C VAL A 245 -7.03 15.56 9.02
N ALA A 246 -5.98 15.26 9.80
CA ALA A 246 -5.89 15.73 11.19
C ALA A 246 -5.88 17.27 11.28
N ASP A 247 -5.06 17.93 10.45
CA ASP A 247 -5.04 19.40 10.38
C ASP A 247 -6.39 19.95 9.91
N MET A 248 -7.07 19.25 8.99
CA MET A 248 -8.41 19.63 8.54
C MET A 248 -9.45 19.53 9.67
N ALA A 249 -9.48 18.43 10.41
CA ALA A 249 -10.39 18.22 11.55
C ALA A 249 -10.11 19.18 12.70
N GLU A 250 -8.84 19.57 12.92
CA GLU A 250 -8.49 20.60 13.90
C GLU A 250 -8.95 22.00 13.49
N ALA A 251 -8.84 22.33 12.20
CA ALA A 251 -9.17 23.64 11.68
C ALA A 251 -10.68 23.84 11.38
N VAL A 252 -11.41 22.74 11.12
CA VAL A 252 -12.82 22.74 10.69
C VAL A 252 -13.65 21.79 11.58
N PRO A 253 -13.85 22.12 12.87
CA PRO A 253 -14.60 21.27 13.79
C PRO A 253 -16.11 21.21 13.48
N GLU A 254 -16.58 21.91 12.45
CA GLU A 254 -17.95 21.81 11.94
C GLU A 254 -18.17 20.56 11.08
N LEU A 255 -17.11 19.87 10.64
CA LEU A 255 -17.24 18.59 9.97
C LEU A 255 -17.75 17.52 10.95
N ASP A 256 -18.72 16.73 10.55
CA ASP A 256 -19.19 15.59 11.32
C ASP A 256 -18.33 14.36 11.08
N VAL A 257 -17.95 14.12 9.82
CA VAL A 257 -17.22 12.92 9.36
C VAL A 257 -16.20 13.30 8.30
N VAL A 258 -15.07 12.57 8.24
CA VAL A 258 -14.12 12.57 7.11
C VAL A 258 -13.84 11.14 6.67
N PHE A 259 -14.10 10.84 5.40
CA PHE A 259 -13.57 9.66 4.70
C PHE A 259 -12.23 10.04 4.11
N ALA A 260 -11.17 9.41 4.60
CA ALA A 260 -9.78 9.57 4.19
C ALA A 260 -9.35 8.48 3.19
N GLY A 261 -8.16 8.66 2.57
CA GLY A 261 -7.55 7.70 1.65
C GLY A 261 -6.06 7.99 1.46
N HIS A 262 -5.48 7.57 0.31
CA HIS A 262 -4.10 7.88 -0.11
C HIS A 262 -3.01 7.10 0.63
N MET A 263 -3.08 6.94 1.94
CA MET A 263 -2.02 6.32 2.73
C MET A 263 -2.17 4.80 2.87
N HIS A 264 -3.23 4.23 2.28
CA HIS A 264 -3.49 2.79 2.30
C HIS A 264 -3.52 2.21 3.72
N THR A 265 -4.15 2.92 4.65
CA THR A 265 -4.23 2.58 6.06
C THR A 265 -5.66 2.22 6.44
N LEU A 266 -5.84 1.23 7.29
CA LEU A 266 -7.15 0.92 7.84
C LEU A 266 -7.39 1.74 9.10
N VAL A 267 -8.40 2.61 9.07
CA VAL A 267 -8.90 3.36 10.24
C VAL A 267 -10.39 3.10 10.36
N GLU A 268 -10.76 2.29 11.34
CA GLU A 268 -12.16 1.94 11.58
C GLU A 268 -12.93 3.10 12.21
N GLU A 269 -12.33 3.78 13.19
CA GLU A 269 -12.91 4.88 13.93
C GLU A 269 -11.81 5.68 14.66
N GLU A 270 -11.63 6.93 14.29
CA GLU A 270 -10.77 7.87 15.00
C GLU A 270 -11.49 9.21 15.17
N PHE A 271 -11.34 9.86 16.32
CA PHE A 271 -11.95 11.16 16.59
C PHE A 271 -10.89 12.23 16.82
N ILE A 272 -10.95 13.30 16.04
CA ILE A 272 -10.14 14.51 16.23
C ILE A 272 -11.12 15.70 16.35
N ASN A 273 -11.10 16.41 17.46
CA ASN A 273 -12.04 17.54 17.74
C ASN A 273 -13.52 17.20 17.48
N ASP A 274 -13.94 16.00 17.86
CA ASP A 274 -15.29 15.48 17.60
C ASP A 274 -15.60 15.19 16.11
N VAL A 275 -14.66 15.33 15.20
CA VAL A 275 -14.79 14.88 13.82
C VAL A 275 -14.45 13.40 13.75
N LEU A 276 -15.37 12.57 13.24
CA LEU A 276 -15.14 11.14 13.01
C LEU A 276 -14.33 10.94 11.74
N ILE A 277 -13.22 10.21 11.80
CA ILE A 277 -12.35 9.90 10.67
C ILE A 277 -12.36 8.39 10.44
N VAL A 278 -12.51 7.98 9.17
CA VAL A 278 -12.45 6.59 8.72
C VAL A 278 -11.61 6.50 7.44
N GLU A 279 -10.87 5.38 7.26
CA GLU A 279 -10.07 5.08 6.06
C GLU A 279 -10.13 3.58 5.76
N PRO A 280 -10.46 3.12 4.53
CA PRO A 280 -10.79 1.71 4.24
C PRO A 280 -9.60 0.84 3.79
N ASP A 281 -8.32 1.23 3.99
CA ASP A 281 -7.17 0.58 3.35
C ASP A 281 -7.27 0.69 1.81
N LYS A 282 -6.64 -0.19 1.06
CA LYS A 282 -6.60 -0.21 -0.40
C LYS A 282 -7.15 -1.50 -1.03
N TYR A 283 -7.27 -1.49 -2.36
CA TYR A 283 -7.65 -2.64 -3.18
C TYR A 283 -9.04 -3.22 -2.85
N GLY A 284 -9.89 -2.38 -2.25
CA GLY A 284 -11.24 -2.81 -1.85
C GLY A 284 -11.24 -3.90 -0.78
N ARG A 285 -10.22 -3.96 0.09
CA ARG A 285 -10.13 -4.94 1.18
C ARG A 285 -11.14 -4.68 2.27
N PHE A 286 -11.47 -3.42 2.48
CA PHE A 286 -12.45 -2.98 3.46
C PHE A 286 -13.40 -1.95 2.83
N VAL A 287 -14.58 -1.84 3.42
CA VAL A 287 -15.53 -0.74 3.20
C VAL A 287 -15.68 -0.02 4.52
N SER A 288 -15.40 1.29 4.54
CA SER A 288 -15.72 2.11 5.71
C SER A 288 -17.22 2.27 5.83
N ARG A 289 -17.79 2.04 7.01
CA ARG A 289 -19.19 2.26 7.34
C ARG A 289 -19.29 3.30 8.44
N VAL A 290 -20.07 4.33 8.19
CA VAL A 290 -20.44 5.36 9.18
C VAL A 290 -21.95 5.33 9.37
N ASP A 291 -22.38 5.15 10.61
CA ASP A 291 -23.79 5.21 10.99
C ASP A 291 -24.04 6.49 11.79
N LEU A 292 -25.00 7.32 11.31
CA LEU A 292 -25.40 8.58 11.92
C LEU A 292 -26.80 8.47 12.49
N THR A 293 -26.97 8.89 13.74
CA THR A 293 -28.28 9.11 14.36
C THR A 293 -28.52 10.61 14.44
N LEU A 294 -29.60 11.07 13.81
CA LEU A 294 -29.96 12.49 13.76
C LEU A 294 -31.24 12.73 14.53
N SER A 295 -31.33 13.87 15.19
CA SER A 295 -32.55 14.36 15.84
C SER A 295 -33.04 15.64 15.17
N LYS A 296 -34.35 15.76 15.04
CA LYS A 296 -35.00 16.96 14.48
C LYS A 296 -34.93 18.13 15.45
N ASN A 297 -34.55 19.30 14.97
CA ASN A 297 -34.58 20.56 15.68
C ASN A 297 -35.43 21.61 14.94
N GLU A 298 -35.37 22.88 15.32
CA GLU A 298 -36.19 23.96 14.71
C GLU A 298 -35.70 24.33 13.31
N ASP A 299 -34.40 24.09 13.00
CA ASP A 299 -33.75 24.50 11.75
C ASP A 299 -33.57 23.34 10.75
N GLY A 300 -33.80 22.07 11.17
CA GLY A 300 -33.59 20.87 10.35
C GLY A 300 -33.27 19.64 11.19
N TYR A 301 -32.15 18.98 10.89
CA TYR A 301 -31.63 17.85 11.69
C TYR A 301 -30.23 18.17 12.22
N GLU A 302 -29.86 17.55 13.33
CA GLU A 302 -28.51 17.61 13.90
C GLU A 302 -28.02 16.21 14.25
N VAL A 303 -26.73 15.95 14.06
CA VAL A 303 -26.09 14.70 14.43
C VAL A 303 -26.05 14.58 15.94
N LYS A 304 -26.71 13.54 16.45
CA LYS A 304 -26.78 13.24 17.89
C LYS A 304 -25.76 12.18 18.29
N ASP A 305 -25.53 11.24 17.42
CA ASP A 305 -24.56 10.16 17.59
C ASP A 305 -23.98 9.75 16.26
N LYS A 306 -22.71 9.34 16.24
CA LYS A 306 -21.98 8.90 15.06
C LYS A 306 -20.98 7.83 15.45
N SER A 307 -20.87 6.80 14.61
CA SER A 307 -19.91 5.71 14.80
C SER A 307 -19.30 5.26 13.47
N GLY A 308 -18.05 4.86 13.53
CA GLY A 308 -17.31 4.27 12.42
C GLY A 308 -17.10 2.78 12.61
N SER A 309 -16.97 2.06 11.51
CA SER A 309 -16.53 0.67 11.48
C SER A 309 -15.98 0.33 10.09
N ALA A 310 -15.24 -0.77 9.97
CA ALA A 310 -14.79 -1.29 8.70
C ALA A 310 -15.36 -2.69 8.45
N ILE A 311 -15.86 -2.93 7.24
CA ILE A 311 -16.37 -4.22 6.80
C ILE A 311 -15.28 -4.89 5.97
N GLU A 312 -14.73 -6.02 6.45
CA GLU A 312 -13.75 -6.81 5.70
C GLU A 312 -14.41 -7.49 4.50
N VAL A 313 -13.87 -7.28 3.30
CA VAL A 313 -14.48 -7.73 2.03
C VAL A 313 -14.13 -9.18 1.69
N ALA A 314 -13.02 -9.71 2.19
CA ALA A 314 -12.47 -11.03 1.83
C ALA A 314 -13.44 -12.23 2.02
N GLY A 315 -14.48 -12.09 2.84
CA GLY A 315 -15.46 -13.14 3.10
C GLY A 315 -16.68 -13.13 2.18
N TYR A 316 -16.80 -12.14 1.32
CA TYR A 316 -17.97 -11.96 0.45
C TYR A 316 -17.72 -12.54 -0.95
N GLU A 317 -18.77 -13.11 -1.54
CA GLU A 317 -18.74 -13.53 -2.94
C GLU A 317 -18.96 -12.32 -3.86
N GLU A 318 -18.41 -12.40 -5.06
CA GLU A 318 -18.63 -11.37 -6.07
C GLU A 318 -20.10 -11.35 -6.56
N ASP A 319 -20.64 -10.15 -6.76
CA ASP A 319 -21.96 -9.96 -7.34
C ASP A 319 -21.98 -10.41 -8.81
N PRO A 320 -22.83 -11.37 -9.18
CA PRO A 320 -22.89 -11.87 -10.55
C PRO A 320 -23.29 -10.80 -11.59
N GLU A 321 -24.05 -9.76 -11.22
CA GLU A 321 -24.44 -8.68 -12.13
C GLU A 321 -23.25 -7.80 -12.46
N ILE A 322 -22.43 -7.47 -11.47
CA ILE A 322 -21.19 -6.72 -11.66
C ILE A 322 -20.16 -7.55 -12.43
N ASN A 323 -20.06 -8.84 -12.15
CA ASN A 323 -19.17 -9.73 -12.91
C ASN A 323 -19.54 -9.80 -14.39
N GLU A 324 -20.83 -9.88 -14.74
CA GLU A 324 -21.24 -9.89 -16.15
C GLU A 324 -21.00 -8.52 -16.81
N LEU A 325 -21.22 -7.41 -16.08
CA LEU A 325 -20.91 -6.06 -16.53
C LEU A 325 -19.41 -5.89 -16.86
N LEU A 326 -18.54 -6.36 -15.98
CA LEU A 326 -17.09 -6.20 -16.09
C LEU A 326 -16.39 -7.27 -16.96
N LYS A 327 -17.10 -8.31 -17.36
CA LYS A 327 -16.51 -9.43 -18.11
C LYS A 327 -15.73 -9.03 -19.38
N PRO A 328 -16.21 -8.10 -20.22
CA PRO A 328 -15.45 -7.67 -21.39
C PRO A 328 -14.10 -7.03 -21.01
N SER A 329 -14.10 -6.20 -19.97
CA SER A 329 -12.89 -5.54 -19.46
C SER A 329 -11.93 -6.56 -18.84
N HIS A 330 -12.45 -7.50 -18.07
CA HIS A 330 -11.68 -8.61 -17.50
C HIS A 330 -10.98 -9.46 -18.58
N GLU A 331 -11.74 -9.89 -19.62
CA GLU A 331 -11.16 -10.69 -20.71
C GLU A 331 -10.09 -9.90 -21.47
N ARG A 332 -10.29 -8.59 -21.67
CA ARG A 332 -9.31 -7.72 -22.32
C ARG A 332 -8.05 -7.55 -21.47
N ALA A 333 -8.18 -7.27 -20.16
CA ALA A 333 -7.06 -7.13 -19.24
C ALA A 333 -6.24 -8.44 -19.15
N ARG A 334 -6.89 -9.59 -19.01
CA ARG A 334 -6.20 -10.88 -19.02
C ARG A 334 -5.49 -11.17 -20.34
N LYS A 335 -6.10 -10.82 -21.46
CA LYS A 335 -5.46 -10.96 -22.77
C LYS A 335 -4.23 -10.07 -22.89
N ASP A 336 -4.29 -8.83 -22.44
CA ASP A 336 -3.16 -7.90 -22.45
C ASP A 336 -2.05 -8.40 -21.52
N ALA A 337 -2.37 -8.75 -20.28
CA ALA A 337 -1.43 -9.30 -19.31
C ALA A 337 -0.68 -10.55 -19.82
N ASN A 338 -1.35 -11.39 -20.62
CA ASN A 338 -0.76 -12.58 -21.23
C ASN A 338 -0.12 -12.33 -22.61
N THR A 339 0.06 -11.07 -23.03
CA THR A 339 0.79 -10.75 -24.27
C THR A 339 2.25 -11.16 -24.13
N VAL A 340 2.72 -12.03 -25.07
CA VAL A 340 4.10 -12.51 -25.10
C VAL A 340 5.02 -11.39 -25.58
N LEU A 341 6.05 -11.08 -24.80
CA LEU A 341 7.09 -10.09 -25.07
C LEU A 341 8.32 -10.71 -25.72
N GLY A 342 8.63 -11.95 -25.36
CA GLY A 342 9.81 -12.69 -25.83
C GLY A 342 9.98 -14.01 -25.09
N GLU A 343 11.21 -14.52 -25.10
CA GLU A 343 11.61 -15.78 -24.46
C GLU A 343 12.81 -15.55 -23.54
N LEU A 344 12.75 -16.08 -22.32
CA LEU A 344 13.87 -16.16 -21.39
C LEU A 344 14.61 -17.47 -21.59
N VAL A 345 15.92 -17.37 -21.80
CA VAL A 345 16.82 -18.51 -21.93
C VAL A 345 17.98 -18.42 -20.93
N GLY A 346 18.74 -19.50 -20.81
CA GLY A 346 19.94 -19.54 -19.95
C GLY A 346 19.65 -19.96 -18.53
N MET A 347 18.94 -19.16 -17.77
CA MET A 347 18.54 -19.46 -16.39
C MET A 347 17.30 -18.67 -15.99
N ASP A 348 16.61 -19.14 -14.97
CA ASP A 348 15.53 -18.39 -14.29
C ASP A 348 16.08 -17.08 -13.73
N LEU A 349 15.29 -15.99 -13.81
CA LEU A 349 15.74 -14.70 -13.27
C LEU A 349 15.68 -14.65 -11.76
N VAL A 350 14.85 -15.49 -11.15
CA VAL A 350 14.76 -15.61 -9.70
C VAL A 350 15.11 -17.05 -9.31
N PRO A 351 16.22 -17.28 -8.61
CA PRO A 351 16.56 -18.60 -8.13
C PRO A 351 15.60 -19.06 -7.02
N GLU A 352 15.49 -20.37 -6.83
CA GLU A 352 14.76 -20.91 -5.69
C GLU A 352 15.33 -20.38 -4.36
N ASN A 353 14.44 -20.15 -3.40
CA ASN A 353 14.83 -19.74 -2.06
C ASN A 353 15.58 -20.87 -1.36
N GLU A 354 16.78 -20.62 -0.92
CA GLU A 354 17.55 -21.60 -0.15
C GLU A 354 16.88 -21.97 1.18
N ILE A 355 16.28 -20.97 1.81
CA ILE A 355 15.56 -21.11 3.09
C ILE A 355 14.11 -20.68 2.85
N GLN A 356 13.16 -21.57 3.12
CA GLN A 356 11.76 -21.25 3.06
C GLN A 356 11.41 -20.05 3.95
N GLY A 357 10.71 -19.05 3.40
CA GLY A 357 10.36 -17.82 4.10
C GLY A 357 11.41 -16.69 3.99
N ILE A 358 12.58 -16.94 3.37
CA ILE A 358 13.57 -15.89 3.06
C ILE A 358 13.73 -15.81 1.54
N SER A 359 13.25 -14.73 0.92
CA SER A 359 13.35 -14.55 -0.52
C SER A 359 14.82 -14.36 -0.95
N ALA A 360 15.27 -15.15 -1.93
CA ALA A 360 16.59 -15.01 -2.53
C ALA A 360 16.83 -13.59 -3.05
N ALA A 361 15.82 -12.97 -3.67
CA ALA A 361 15.92 -11.59 -4.18
C ALA A 361 16.15 -10.53 -3.09
N GLN A 362 15.86 -10.85 -1.83
CA GLN A 362 16.12 -9.93 -0.72
C GLN A 362 17.52 -10.03 -0.15
N ILE A 363 18.20 -11.17 -0.31
CA ILE A 363 19.46 -11.45 0.39
C ILE A 363 20.66 -11.67 -0.52
N GLN A 364 20.46 -11.76 -1.82
CA GLN A 364 21.53 -11.98 -2.80
C GLN A 364 21.24 -11.30 -4.14
N GLU A 365 22.26 -11.11 -4.94
CA GLU A 365 22.10 -10.72 -6.34
C GLU A 365 21.35 -11.81 -7.11
N THR A 366 20.41 -11.39 -7.96
CA THR A 366 19.66 -12.28 -8.84
C THR A 366 19.74 -11.79 -10.28
N PRO A 367 19.59 -12.66 -11.29
CA PRO A 367 19.47 -12.24 -12.67
C PRO A 367 18.32 -11.25 -12.91
N LEU A 368 17.27 -11.25 -12.07
CA LEU A 368 16.18 -10.27 -12.11
C LEU A 368 16.68 -8.84 -11.84
N VAL A 369 17.55 -8.68 -10.83
CA VAL A 369 18.20 -7.37 -10.54
C VAL A 369 19.03 -6.93 -11.73
N ASN A 370 19.74 -7.85 -12.36
CA ASN A 370 20.55 -7.55 -13.55
C ASN A 370 19.68 -7.15 -14.73
N PHE A 371 18.54 -7.80 -14.94
CA PHE A 371 17.59 -7.46 -15.99
C PHE A 371 17.08 -6.02 -15.88
N PHE A 372 16.47 -5.65 -14.72
CA PHE A 372 15.98 -4.29 -14.54
C PHE A 372 17.10 -3.25 -14.55
N GLY A 373 18.26 -3.60 -13.98
CA GLY A 373 19.45 -2.75 -14.03
C GLY A 373 19.94 -2.49 -15.47
N GLU A 374 19.96 -3.51 -16.33
CA GLU A 374 20.27 -3.36 -17.75
C GLU A 374 19.28 -2.45 -18.48
N VAL A 375 17.97 -2.64 -18.23
CA VAL A 375 16.91 -1.82 -18.82
C VAL A 375 17.10 -0.36 -18.44
N MET A 376 17.18 -0.07 -17.14
CA MET A 376 17.31 1.30 -16.66
C MET A 376 18.61 1.95 -17.12
N LEU A 377 19.73 1.24 -17.09
CA LEU A 377 21.01 1.76 -17.57
C LEU A 377 20.97 2.07 -19.07
N HIS A 378 20.35 1.20 -19.88
CA HIS A 378 20.22 1.41 -21.33
C HIS A 378 19.42 2.69 -21.63
N TYR A 379 18.31 2.92 -20.94
CA TYR A 379 17.43 4.06 -21.17
C TYR A 379 17.80 5.33 -20.37
N SER A 380 18.80 5.29 -19.50
CA SER A 380 19.28 6.43 -18.71
C SER A 380 20.22 7.39 -19.45
N GLN A 381 20.59 7.09 -20.70
CA GLN A 381 21.58 7.88 -21.47
C GLN A 381 22.90 8.18 -20.75
N GLY A 382 23.50 7.14 -20.18
CA GLY A 382 24.88 7.23 -19.68
C GLY A 382 24.96 7.55 -18.19
N ALA A 383 24.03 7.05 -17.40
CA ALA A 383 24.23 6.93 -15.97
C ALA A 383 25.43 6.03 -15.66
N ASP A 384 26.19 6.38 -14.61
CA ASP A 384 27.29 5.54 -14.10
C ASP A 384 26.77 4.40 -13.26
N VAL A 385 25.62 4.61 -12.57
CA VAL A 385 24.94 3.65 -11.72
C VAL A 385 23.44 3.85 -11.86
N VAL A 386 22.66 2.79 -11.70
CA VAL A 386 21.20 2.90 -11.55
C VAL A 386 20.75 2.27 -10.23
N ALA A 387 19.71 2.85 -9.65
CA ALA A 387 19.11 2.36 -8.41
C ALA A 387 17.60 2.19 -8.59
N PHE A 388 17.05 1.09 -8.08
CA PHE A 388 15.63 0.76 -8.17
C PHE A 388 15.20 -0.17 -7.05
N GLN A 389 13.89 -0.32 -6.88
CA GLN A 389 13.30 -1.14 -5.83
C GLN A 389 12.73 -2.43 -6.42
N ILE A 390 12.86 -3.52 -5.66
CA ILE A 390 12.09 -4.75 -5.84
C ILE A 390 11.29 -4.91 -4.54
N ASP A 391 10.00 -4.63 -4.60
CA ASP A 391 9.13 -4.59 -3.43
C ASP A 391 8.25 -5.85 -3.27
N THR A 392 8.24 -6.74 -4.26
CA THR A 392 7.54 -8.01 -4.15
C THR A 392 8.32 -9.01 -3.30
N ASP A 393 7.64 -9.64 -2.34
CA ASP A 393 8.20 -10.73 -1.53
C ASP A 393 8.24 -12.07 -2.30
N THR A 394 7.56 -12.14 -3.44
CA THR A 394 7.42 -13.35 -4.25
C THR A 394 7.76 -13.10 -5.73
N PRO A 395 8.95 -12.56 -6.03
CA PRO A 395 9.38 -12.37 -7.42
C PRO A 395 9.48 -13.72 -8.12
N LEU A 396 9.15 -13.74 -9.40
CA LEU A 396 9.19 -14.96 -10.21
C LEU A 396 9.31 -14.61 -11.69
N LEU A 397 10.31 -15.17 -12.37
CA LEU A 397 10.40 -15.19 -13.82
C LEU A 397 11.26 -16.38 -14.25
N ASP A 398 10.57 -17.45 -14.65
CA ASP A 398 11.18 -18.71 -15.07
C ASP A 398 11.53 -18.69 -16.55
N MET A 399 12.44 -19.58 -16.99
CA MET A 399 12.75 -19.77 -18.41
C MET A 399 11.50 -20.12 -19.23
N GLY A 400 11.44 -19.58 -20.45
CA GLY A 400 10.34 -19.76 -21.39
C GLY A 400 9.73 -18.44 -21.83
N GLU A 401 8.43 -18.43 -22.14
CA GLU A 401 7.75 -17.20 -22.58
C GLU A 401 7.77 -16.13 -21.49
N ILE A 402 8.20 -14.92 -21.86
CA ILE A 402 8.06 -13.72 -21.03
C ILE A 402 6.80 -12.99 -21.46
N LYS A 403 5.90 -12.71 -20.52
CA LYS A 403 4.64 -12.00 -20.75
C LYS A 403 4.62 -10.65 -20.04
N LYS A 404 3.71 -9.75 -20.42
CA LYS A 404 3.55 -8.44 -19.74
C LYS A 404 3.37 -8.61 -18.24
N LYS A 405 2.52 -9.53 -17.80
CA LYS A 405 2.27 -9.81 -16.38
C LYS A 405 3.52 -10.20 -15.60
N ASP A 406 4.50 -10.86 -16.27
CA ASP A 406 5.73 -11.27 -15.60
C ASP A 406 6.61 -10.06 -15.25
N ILE A 407 6.57 -9.02 -16.09
CA ILE A 407 7.21 -7.73 -15.79
C ILE A 407 6.48 -7.03 -14.66
N ALA A 408 5.14 -6.93 -14.74
CA ALA A 408 4.30 -6.27 -13.72
C ALA A 408 4.42 -6.95 -12.34
N ARG A 409 4.49 -8.27 -12.29
CA ARG A 409 4.70 -9.05 -11.06
C ARG A 409 6.01 -8.68 -10.35
N ASN A 410 7.06 -8.43 -11.12
CA ASN A 410 8.41 -8.21 -10.59
C ASN A 410 8.76 -6.73 -10.38
N TYR A 411 8.02 -5.82 -11.02
CA TYR A 411 8.12 -4.38 -10.84
C TYR A 411 6.71 -3.80 -10.71
N GLN A 412 6.27 -3.58 -9.48
CA GLN A 412 4.87 -3.25 -9.19
C GLN A 412 4.49 -1.78 -9.46
N PHE A 413 5.49 -0.89 -9.53
CA PHE A 413 5.25 0.53 -9.78
C PHE A 413 4.81 0.78 -11.23
N THR A 414 3.61 1.32 -11.41
CA THR A 414 3.04 1.58 -12.76
C THR A 414 3.55 2.87 -13.38
N ASP A 415 3.98 3.81 -12.55
CA ASP A 415 4.43 5.16 -12.93
C ASP A 415 5.96 5.37 -12.83
N GLY A 416 6.71 4.32 -12.49
CA GLY A 416 8.16 4.38 -12.35
C GLY A 416 8.86 4.80 -13.66
N GLU A 417 9.53 5.94 -13.64
CA GLU A 417 10.35 6.48 -14.72
C GLU A 417 11.85 6.36 -14.41
N VAL A 418 12.71 6.76 -15.34
CA VAL A 418 14.16 6.83 -15.15
C VAL A 418 14.61 8.29 -15.26
N THR A 419 14.86 8.92 -14.12
CA THR A 419 15.44 10.25 -14.01
C THR A 419 16.92 10.14 -13.65
N VAL A 420 17.77 11.03 -14.18
CA VAL A 420 19.22 10.99 -13.97
C VAL A 420 19.68 12.22 -13.18
N TYR A 421 20.35 11.98 -12.06
CA TYR A 421 20.87 13.01 -11.16
C TYR A 421 22.40 13.00 -11.11
N GLU A 422 23.02 14.19 -10.96
CA GLU A 422 24.44 14.30 -10.66
C GLU A 422 24.64 14.27 -9.14
N ILE A 423 25.35 13.27 -8.64
CA ILE A 423 25.64 13.07 -7.21
C ILE A 423 27.14 12.90 -6.97
N THR A 424 27.60 12.98 -5.74
CA THR A 424 28.97 12.58 -5.37
C THR A 424 29.05 11.09 -5.03
N GLY A 425 30.24 10.51 -5.06
CA GLY A 425 30.44 9.13 -4.59
C GLY A 425 30.08 8.95 -3.12
N LYS A 426 30.22 10.03 -2.31
CA LYS A 426 29.74 10.02 -0.93
C LYS A 426 28.23 9.96 -0.85
N ASP A 427 27.49 10.71 -1.67
CA ASP A 427 26.03 10.67 -1.70
C ASP A 427 25.53 9.28 -2.10
N LEU A 428 26.16 8.68 -3.12
CA LEU A 428 25.89 7.29 -3.49
C LEU A 428 26.09 6.35 -2.30
N LYS A 429 27.22 6.47 -1.60
CA LYS A 429 27.51 5.62 -0.45
C LYS A 429 26.51 5.84 0.69
N ASP A 430 26.16 7.09 1.02
CA ASP A 430 25.19 7.42 2.06
C ASP A 430 23.81 6.81 1.73
N TYR A 431 23.39 6.86 0.46
CA TYR A 431 22.17 6.20 -0.01
C TYR A 431 22.26 4.68 0.12
N MET A 432 23.38 4.07 -0.29
CA MET A 432 23.60 2.62 -0.17
C MET A 432 23.61 2.15 1.28
N GLU A 433 24.19 2.93 2.20
CA GLU A 433 24.18 2.65 3.64
C GLU A 433 22.75 2.67 4.21
N TRP A 434 21.95 3.65 3.79
CA TRP A 434 20.54 3.67 4.12
C TRP A 434 19.78 2.45 3.56
N GLY A 435 20.07 2.03 2.32
CA GLY A 435 19.55 0.78 1.76
C GLY A 435 19.97 -0.45 2.58
N ALA A 436 21.23 -0.50 3.04
CA ALA A 436 21.76 -1.59 3.86
C ALA A 436 21.15 -1.66 5.27
N ASP A 437 20.53 -0.57 5.77
CA ASP A 437 19.82 -0.56 7.05
C ASP A 437 18.50 -1.36 7.01
N TYR A 438 18.11 -1.84 5.85
CA TYR A 438 17.02 -2.82 5.68
C TYR A 438 17.25 -4.12 6.49
N TYR A 439 18.51 -4.42 6.83
CA TYR A 439 18.90 -5.59 7.62
C TYR A 439 19.29 -5.19 9.03
N ASN A 440 19.10 -6.08 9.99
CA ASN A 440 19.70 -5.92 11.32
C ASN A 440 21.19 -6.27 11.29
N GLN A 441 21.93 -5.74 12.28
CA GLN A 441 23.30 -6.14 12.52
C GLN A 441 23.36 -7.60 12.98
N THR A 442 24.30 -8.36 12.41
CA THR A 442 24.55 -9.75 12.81
C THR A 442 25.52 -9.83 13.98
N ARG A 443 25.41 -10.92 14.74
CA ARG A 443 26.35 -11.31 15.78
C ARG A 443 27.05 -12.64 15.44
N PRO A 444 28.21 -12.96 16.02
CA PRO A 444 28.87 -14.22 15.76
C PRO A 444 27.93 -15.42 15.99
N GLY A 445 27.87 -16.32 15.01
CA GLY A 445 27.00 -17.49 15.03
C GLY A 445 25.64 -17.29 14.41
N ASP A 446 25.31 -16.10 13.89
CA ASP A 446 24.12 -15.89 13.07
C ASP A 446 24.32 -16.55 11.70
N VAL A 447 23.51 -17.56 11.38
CA VAL A 447 23.58 -18.34 10.13
C VAL A 447 22.48 -17.96 9.13
N THR A 448 21.59 -17.07 9.50
CA THR A 448 20.56 -16.46 8.62
C THR A 448 20.56 -14.94 8.80
N VAL A 449 19.95 -14.23 7.84
CA VAL A 449 19.75 -12.79 7.95
C VAL A 449 18.56 -12.46 8.85
N SER A 450 18.52 -11.23 9.32
CA SER A 450 17.42 -10.63 10.06
C SER A 450 17.06 -9.29 9.43
N PHE A 451 15.78 -8.93 9.39
CA PHE A 451 15.30 -7.70 8.79
C PHE A 451 14.97 -6.66 9.85
N ASN A 452 15.25 -5.40 9.54
CA ASN A 452 14.97 -4.27 10.43
C ASN A 452 13.46 -3.92 10.38
N PRO A 453 12.69 -4.09 11.46
CA PRO A 453 11.25 -3.87 11.46
C PRO A 453 10.88 -2.38 11.24
N GLU A 454 11.75 -1.44 11.57
CA GLU A 454 11.53 -0.02 11.32
C GLU A 454 11.63 0.33 9.83
N ARG A 455 12.36 -0.49 9.06
CA ARG A 455 12.52 -0.34 7.61
C ARG A 455 11.52 -1.18 6.81
N ARG A 456 11.01 -2.26 7.37
CA ARG A 456 10.02 -3.14 6.76
C ARG A 456 8.61 -2.82 7.25
N THR A 457 8.19 -1.59 7.08
CA THR A 457 6.81 -1.17 7.33
C THR A 457 5.97 -1.33 6.07
N SER A 458 4.65 -1.23 6.19
CA SER A 458 3.73 -1.26 5.04
C SER A 458 4.03 -0.18 4.00
N LYS A 459 4.55 0.97 4.43
CA LYS A 459 4.92 2.11 3.56
C LYS A 459 6.33 1.97 2.97
N TYR A 460 7.29 1.37 3.67
CA TYR A 460 8.70 1.36 3.31
C TYR A 460 9.29 -0.05 3.19
N ASN A 461 8.50 -1.00 2.73
CA ASN A 461 8.94 -2.39 2.54
C ASN A 461 9.90 -2.58 1.35
N THR A 462 10.26 -1.52 0.66
CA THR A 462 11.12 -1.55 -0.52
C THR A 462 12.59 -1.70 -0.14
N ASN A 463 13.29 -2.57 -0.87
CA ASN A 463 14.72 -2.80 -0.72
C ASN A 463 15.44 -2.35 -1.99
N ASP A 464 16.20 -1.27 -1.88
CA ASP A 464 16.88 -0.66 -3.02
C ASP A 464 18.06 -1.49 -3.51
N ARG A 465 18.19 -1.62 -4.83
CA ARG A 465 19.25 -2.34 -5.54
C ARG A 465 20.04 -1.38 -6.41
N PHE A 466 21.35 -1.62 -6.50
CA PHE A 466 22.28 -0.80 -7.26
C PHE A 466 22.93 -1.65 -8.35
N TYR A 467 22.87 -1.18 -9.58
CA TYR A 467 23.42 -1.87 -10.73
C TYR A 467 24.53 -1.04 -11.39
N ASN A 468 25.43 -1.71 -12.09
CA ASN A 468 26.64 -1.18 -12.72
C ASN A 468 27.78 -0.79 -11.75
N VAL A 469 27.70 -1.25 -10.50
CA VAL A 469 28.73 -1.10 -9.46
C VAL A 469 28.95 -2.42 -8.76
N LYS A 470 30.15 -2.60 -8.16
CA LYS A 470 30.48 -3.72 -7.29
C LYS A 470 30.59 -3.23 -5.85
N TYR A 471 30.01 -3.98 -4.91
CA TYR A 471 30.07 -3.68 -3.49
C TYR A 471 29.76 -4.90 -2.61
N GLU A 472 30.05 -4.79 -1.33
CA GLU A 472 29.68 -5.78 -0.31
C GLU A 472 28.91 -5.08 0.81
N ILE A 473 27.91 -5.77 1.37
CA ILE A 473 27.15 -5.33 2.55
C ILE A 473 27.63 -6.17 3.75
N ASP A 474 28.42 -5.58 4.63
CA ASP A 474 28.93 -6.25 5.83
C ASP A 474 27.97 -6.05 7.01
N LEU A 475 27.11 -7.02 7.27
CA LEU A 475 26.14 -6.95 8.35
C LEU A 475 26.73 -7.09 9.76
N SER A 476 28.00 -7.44 9.88
CA SER A 476 28.70 -7.43 11.18
C SER A 476 28.98 -6.00 11.68
N GLN A 477 28.91 -5.01 10.77
CA GLN A 477 29.14 -3.60 11.08
C GLN A 477 27.86 -2.91 11.55
N GLU A 478 28.04 -1.83 12.30
CA GLU A 478 26.94 -0.93 12.66
C GLU A 478 26.36 -0.24 11.42
N ALA A 479 25.09 0.16 11.48
CA ALA A 479 24.44 0.96 10.44
C ALA A 479 25.29 2.19 10.07
N GLY A 480 25.35 2.52 8.78
CA GLY A 480 26.17 3.60 8.25
C GLY A 480 27.64 3.22 7.97
N ASN A 481 28.06 1.97 8.23
CA ASN A 481 29.41 1.47 7.97
C ASN A 481 29.43 0.09 7.30
N ARG A 482 28.33 -0.29 6.64
CA ARG A 482 28.12 -1.64 6.07
C ARG A 482 28.59 -1.76 4.63
N ILE A 483 28.57 -0.65 3.88
CA ILE A 483 28.98 -0.65 2.47
C ILE A 483 30.49 -0.57 2.37
N ILE A 484 31.07 -1.67 1.91
CA ILE A 484 32.52 -1.78 1.72
C ILE A 484 32.85 -2.18 0.28
N ASN A 485 34.08 -1.94 -0.13
CA ASN A 485 34.60 -2.28 -1.44
C ASN A 485 33.77 -1.71 -2.61
N LEU A 486 33.18 -0.52 -2.45
CA LEU A 486 32.41 0.16 -3.51
C LEU A 486 33.35 0.56 -4.66
N ARG A 487 33.08 0.01 -5.86
CA ARG A 487 33.91 0.18 -7.05
C ARG A 487 33.12 0.02 -8.34
N ARG A 488 33.65 0.52 -9.42
CA ARG A 488 33.14 0.27 -10.78
C ARG A 488 33.33 -1.19 -11.21
N LEU A 489 32.73 -1.57 -12.32
CA LEU A 489 32.84 -2.94 -12.86
C LEU A 489 34.28 -3.30 -13.26
N ASP A 490 35.11 -2.30 -13.62
CA ASP A 490 36.56 -2.45 -13.93
C ASP A 490 37.46 -2.49 -12.69
N ASP A 491 36.85 -2.61 -11.49
CA ASP A 491 37.48 -2.61 -10.17
C ASP A 491 38.11 -1.28 -9.74
N THR A 492 37.88 -0.18 -10.47
CA THR A 492 38.29 1.17 -10.04
C THR A 492 37.44 1.63 -8.85
N PRO A 493 38.05 1.98 -7.70
CA PRO A 493 37.31 2.47 -6.54
C PRO A 493 36.55 3.75 -6.84
N ILE A 494 35.33 3.87 -6.35
CA ILE A 494 34.54 5.10 -6.37
C ILE A 494 34.98 5.96 -5.18
N LYS A 495 35.38 7.21 -5.44
CA LYS A 495 35.87 8.12 -4.40
C LYS A 495 34.72 9.00 -3.93
N ASP A 496 34.77 9.41 -2.67
CA ASP A 496 33.73 10.22 -2.04
C ASP A 496 33.52 11.56 -2.73
N ASP A 497 34.58 12.16 -3.30
CA ASP A 497 34.56 13.50 -3.91
C ASP A 497 34.38 13.50 -5.44
N GLU A 498 34.24 12.34 -6.07
CA GLU A 498 34.00 12.30 -7.53
C GLU A 498 32.51 12.46 -7.85
N THR A 499 32.23 13.11 -8.96
CA THR A 499 30.87 13.26 -9.49
C THR A 499 30.49 12.05 -10.32
N LEU A 500 29.29 11.53 -10.09
CA LEU A 500 28.67 10.39 -10.76
C LEU A 500 27.29 10.78 -11.26
N LYS A 501 26.79 10.04 -12.24
CA LYS A 501 25.40 10.09 -12.66
C LYS A 501 24.66 8.86 -12.15
N ILE A 502 23.56 9.06 -11.40
CA ILE A 502 22.67 7.99 -10.96
C ILE A 502 21.33 8.09 -11.68
N GLY A 503 20.89 6.97 -12.27
CA GLY A 503 19.54 6.83 -12.82
C GLY A 503 18.63 6.16 -11.79
N MET A 504 17.48 6.77 -11.50
CA MET A 504 16.51 6.27 -10.54
C MET A 504 15.16 6.96 -10.74
N ASN A 505 14.11 6.51 -10.09
CA ASN A 505 12.85 7.25 -10.15
C ASN A 505 12.87 8.50 -9.26
N GLN A 506 12.15 9.53 -9.70
CA GLN A 506 12.06 10.81 -9.02
C GLN A 506 11.44 10.70 -7.63
N TYR A 507 10.40 9.88 -7.47
CA TYR A 507 9.76 9.65 -6.18
C TYR A 507 10.77 9.22 -5.12
N ARG A 508 11.68 8.28 -5.48
CA ARG A 508 12.74 7.85 -4.57
C ARG A 508 13.72 8.99 -4.24
N MET A 509 14.11 9.78 -5.24
CA MET A 509 15.02 10.91 -5.00
C MET A 509 14.37 11.94 -4.07
N ASN A 510 13.10 12.27 -4.27
CA ASN A 510 12.36 13.20 -3.39
C ASN A 510 12.36 12.72 -1.95
N PHE A 511 12.14 11.41 -1.72
CA PHE A 511 12.26 10.83 -0.39
C PHE A 511 13.69 10.96 0.17
N LEU A 512 14.73 10.64 -0.61
CA LEU A 512 16.12 10.67 -0.13
C LEU A 512 16.56 12.06 0.33
N VAL A 513 16.05 13.13 -0.26
CA VAL A 513 16.40 14.53 0.09
C VAL A 513 15.44 15.17 1.10
N SER A 514 14.33 14.49 1.43
CA SER A 514 13.39 14.95 2.46
C SER A 514 14.03 15.01 3.84
N GLU A 515 13.37 15.61 4.83
CA GLU A 515 13.90 15.80 6.18
C GLU A 515 14.35 14.48 6.84
N ASP A 516 13.61 13.39 6.59
CA ASP A 516 13.89 12.05 7.13
C ASP A 516 14.78 11.19 6.23
N GLY A 517 15.13 11.69 5.06
CA GLY A 517 15.94 10.97 4.09
C GLY A 517 17.44 11.03 4.39
N PRO A 518 18.22 10.04 3.90
CA PRO A 518 19.68 9.96 4.13
C PRO A 518 20.48 11.10 3.46
N LEU A 519 19.87 11.80 2.52
CA LEU A 519 20.46 12.91 1.78
C LEU A 519 19.78 14.25 2.11
N ALA A 520 19.13 14.33 3.27
CA ALA A 520 18.36 15.48 3.71
C ALA A 520 19.07 16.81 3.52
N GLY A 521 18.35 17.80 2.97
CA GLY A 521 18.84 19.14 2.73
C GLY A 521 19.90 19.27 1.63
N ARG A 522 20.12 18.23 0.83
CA ARG A 522 20.96 18.30 -0.38
C ARG A 522 20.10 18.60 -1.60
N GLU A 523 20.64 19.41 -2.49
CA GLU A 523 20.05 19.71 -3.79
C GLU A 523 20.88 19.04 -4.87
N PHE A 524 20.25 18.22 -5.70
CA PHE A 524 20.90 17.59 -6.83
C PHE A 524 20.44 18.23 -8.13
N LYS A 525 21.42 18.51 -9.01
CA LYS A 525 21.12 18.97 -10.34
C LYS A 525 20.53 17.78 -11.11
N GLU A 526 19.31 17.93 -11.55
CA GLU A 526 18.69 17.03 -12.51
C GLU A 526 19.50 17.08 -13.81
N GLY A 527 20.11 15.96 -14.15
CA GLY A 527 20.92 15.86 -15.34
C GLY A 527 20.07 15.79 -16.60
N TYR A 528 19.04 14.99 -16.59
CA TYR A 528 18.03 14.79 -17.62
C TYR A 528 16.87 14.02 -16.99
N SER A 529 15.84 14.72 -16.52
CA SER A 529 14.58 14.06 -16.22
C SER A 529 14.04 13.50 -17.52
N THR A 530 13.56 12.25 -17.51
CA THR A 530 12.62 11.73 -18.50
C THR A 530 13.15 11.52 -19.93
N PHE A 531 14.46 11.27 -20.15
CA PHE A 531 14.90 10.99 -21.53
C PHE A 531 14.03 9.93 -22.24
N ALA A 532 13.68 8.86 -21.53
CA ALA A 532 12.84 7.81 -22.10
C ALA A 532 11.40 8.28 -22.33
N GLN A 533 10.86 9.12 -21.45
CA GLN A 533 9.54 9.72 -21.62
C GLN A 533 9.54 10.77 -22.74
N ASP A 534 10.57 11.59 -22.86
CA ASP A 534 10.73 12.52 -23.98
C ASP A 534 10.80 11.79 -25.34
N ALA A 535 11.49 10.65 -25.37
CA ALA A 535 11.68 9.88 -26.60
C ALA A 535 10.46 9.04 -27.00
N PHE A 536 9.74 8.48 -26.03
CA PHE A 536 8.72 7.46 -26.25
C PHE A 536 7.32 7.87 -25.78
N GLY A 537 7.17 8.97 -25.06
CA GLY A 537 5.95 9.41 -24.41
C GLY A 537 5.90 9.00 -22.94
N GLU A 538 5.10 9.71 -22.17
CA GLU A 538 5.07 9.56 -20.71
C GLU A 538 4.81 8.11 -20.24
N VAL A 539 3.83 7.43 -20.80
CA VAL A 539 3.49 6.05 -20.46
C VAL A 539 4.53 5.07 -21.02
N GLU A 540 4.86 5.21 -22.30
CA GLU A 540 5.78 4.30 -23.01
C GLU A 540 7.24 4.42 -22.52
N GLY A 541 7.58 5.50 -21.82
CA GLY A 541 8.87 5.74 -21.19
C GLY A 541 8.97 5.22 -19.74
N ARG A 542 7.94 4.60 -19.20
CA ARG A 542 7.94 3.99 -17.85
C ARG A 542 8.67 2.65 -17.83
N ILE A 543 9.23 2.28 -16.70
CA ILE A 543 10.12 1.11 -16.58
C ILE A 543 9.45 -0.20 -17.02
N ARG A 544 8.16 -0.40 -16.75
CA ARG A 544 7.43 -1.59 -17.24
C ARG A 544 7.41 -1.65 -18.77
N GLU A 545 7.06 -0.56 -19.43
CA GLU A 545 6.99 -0.49 -20.90
C GLU A 545 8.39 -0.50 -21.52
N LEU A 546 9.36 0.16 -20.90
CA LEU A 546 10.77 0.08 -21.31
C LEU A 546 11.31 -1.34 -21.20
N SER A 547 10.92 -2.09 -20.18
CA SER A 547 11.30 -3.52 -20.02
C SER A 547 10.73 -4.37 -21.18
N ALA A 548 9.46 -4.16 -21.53
CA ALA A 548 8.83 -4.82 -22.67
C ALA A 548 9.51 -4.45 -23.99
N ARG A 549 9.80 -3.17 -24.19
CA ARG A 549 10.52 -2.63 -25.36
C ARG A 549 11.93 -3.22 -25.46
N TYR A 550 12.67 -3.25 -24.34
CA TYR A 550 14.04 -3.79 -24.28
C TYR A 550 14.10 -5.23 -24.73
N ILE A 551 13.19 -6.09 -24.25
CA ILE A 551 13.10 -7.48 -24.68
C ILE A 551 12.82 -7.57 -26.19
N LYS A 552 11.83 -6.84 -26.69
CA LYS A 552 11.39 -6.91 -28.08
C LYS A 552 12.40 -6.32 -29.06
N GLU A 553 12.88 -5.10 -28.79
CA GLU A 553 13.65 -4.33 -29.75
C GLU A 553 15.16 -4.51 -29.57
N GLU A 554 15.69 -4.43 -28.34
CA GLU A 554 17.13 -4.51 -28.08
C GLU A 554 17.62 -5.96 -28.02
N LYS A 555 16.81 -6.87 -27.47
CA LYS A 555 17.13 -8.30 -27.37
C LYS A 555 16.49 -9.16 -28.48
N ASN A 556 15.80 -8.54 -29.45
CA ASN A 556 15.15 -9.23 -30.56
C ASN A 556 14.21 -10.37 -30.09
N GLY A 557 13.52 -10.18 -28.98
CA GLY A 557 12.59 -11.14 -28.40
C GLY A 557 13.22 -12.29 -27.62
N VAL A 558 14.56 -12.29 -27.39
CA VAL A 558 15.22 -13.33 -26.59
C VAL A 558 16.11 -12.67 -25.53
N TYR A 559 15.79 -12.88 -24.27
CA TYR A 559 16.62 -12.43 -23.15
C TYR A 559 17.37 -13.63 -22.55
N GLU A 560 18.68 -13.47 -22.35
CA GLU A 560 19.52 -14.47 -21.68
C GLU A 560 19.75 -14.05 -20.23
N GLY A 561 19.25 -14.85 -19.27
CA GLY A 561 19.46 -14.61 -17.85
C GLY A 561 20.95 -14.74 -17.49
N VAL A 562 21.49 -13.72 -16.81
CA VAL A 562 22.90 -13.66 -16.39
C VAL A 562 23.00 -13.24 -14.94
N LEU A 563 23.83 -13.96 -14.17
CA LEU A 563 24.22 -13.56 -12.80
C LEU A 563 25.63 -12.96 -12.84
N LEU A 564 25.77 -11.69 -12.51
CA LEU A 564 27.03 -10.95 -12.63
C LEU A 564 27.93 -11.05 -11.39
N ASN A 565 27.36 -11.35 -10.23
CA ASN A 565 28.03 -11.40 -8.92
C ASN A 565 28.70 -10.06 -8.55
N ASN A 566 27.99 -8.97 -8.77
CA ASN A 566 28.48 -7.62 -8.50
C ASN A 566 28.38 -7.23 -7.03
N TRP A 567 27.45 -7.84 -6.29
CA TRP A 567 27.30 -7.56 -4.86
C TRP A 567 26.94 -8.82 -4.06
N LYS A 568 27.20 -8.76 -2.76
CA LYS A 568 26.84 -9.82 -1.81
C LYS A 568 26.73 -9.28 -0.40
N ILE A 569 25.97 -9.99 0.43
CA ILE A 569 25.95 -9.82 1.88
C ILE A 569 27.06 -10.67 2.49
N ILE A 570 27.79 -10.08 3.44
CA ILE A 570 28.77 -10.76 4.29
C ILE A 570 28.47 -10.43 5.77
N GLY A 571 29.21 -11.08 6.69
CA GLY A 571 28.97 -10.93 8.12
C GLY A 571 27.92 -11.90 8.67
N VAL A 572 27.33 -12.75 7.82
CA VAL A 572 26.54 -13.93 8.20
C VAL A 572 27.46 -15.15 8.18
N ASP A 573 27.37 -16.06 9.15
CA ASP A 573 28.21 -17.25 9.25
C ASP A 573 27.73 -18.36 8.28
N ASN A 574 27.84 -18.06 6.99
CA ASN A 574 27.39 -18.95 5.91
C ASN A 574 28.22 -20.25 5.80
N ASP A 575 29.48 -20.23 6.30
CA ASP A 575 30.40 -21.36 6.25
C ASP A 575 30.31 -22.25 7.50
N ALA A 576 29.44 -21.94 8.46
CA ALA A 576 29.25 -22.77 9.64
C ALA A 576 28.78 -24.19 9.25
N GLU A 577 29.48 -25.22 9.80
CA GLU A 577 29.11 -26.63 9.51
C GLU A 577 27.63 -26.96 9.78
N VAL A 578 27.03 -26.29 10.77
CA VAL A 578 25.65 -26.50 11.21
C VAL A 578 24.63 -25.73 10.35
N ARG A 579 25.07 -24.81 9.48
CA ARG A 579 24.15 -23.99 8.69
C ARG A 579 23.23 -24.85 7.81
N GLN A 580 23.77 -25.91 7.20
CA GLN A 580 22.96 -26.82 6.37
C GLN A 580 21.90 -27.54 7.21
N ASP A 581 22.20 -27.91 8.46
CA ASP A 581 21.23 -28.52 9.36
C ASP A 581 20.07 -27.56 9.65
N VAL A 582 20.37 -26.26 9.82
CA VAL A 582 19.35 -25.20 9.99
C VAL A 582 18.46 -25.10 8.74
N VAL A 583 19.07 -25.02 7.55
CA VAL A 583 18.35 -24.98 6.27
C VAL A 583 17.41 -26.18 6.13
N ASP A 584 17.93 -27.38 6.36
CA ASP A 584 17.17 -28.63 6.26
C ASP A 584 16.01 -28.70 7.25
N LEU A 585 16.18 -28.19 8.44
CA LEU A 585 15.14 -28.17 9.47
C LEU A 585 14.05 -27.13 9.20
N VAL A 586 14.42 -25.95 8.70
CA VAL A 586 13.46 -24.90 8.30
C VAL A 586 12.65 -25.39 7.10
N ASN A 587 13.29 -25.89 6.07
CA ASN A 587 12.63 -26.38 4.86
C ASN A 587 11.78 -27.64 5.07
N ALA A 588 11.96 -28.30 6.21
CA ALA A 588 11.12 -29.43 6.64
C ALA A 588 10.01 -29.02 7.61
N ASP A 589 9.76 -27.74 7.83
CA ASP A 589 8.79 -27.20 8.79
C ASP A 589 9.01 -27.66 10.25
N ILE A 590 10.25 -28.06 10.60
CA ILE A 590 10.61 -28.48 11.96
C ILE A 590 11.10 -27.29 12.78
N LEU A 591 12.00 -26.50 12.22
CA LEU A 591 12.48 -25.25 12.80
C LEU A 591 11.74 -24.08 12.17
N GLU A 592 11.11 -23.26 12.97
CA GLU A 592 10.47 -22.03 12.50
C GLU A 592 11.48 -20.88 12.52
N LEU A 593 11.43 -20.04 11.48
CA LEU A 593 12.16 -18.78 11.50
C LEU A 593 11.60 -17.92 12.64
N PRO A 594 12.42 -17.40 13.55
CA PRO A 594 11.95 -16.55 14.62
C PRO A 594 11.26 -15.32 14.01
N SER A 595 10.02 -15.06 14.39
CA SER A 595 9.33 -13.82 14.00
C SER A 595 9.59 -12.72 15.03
N MET A 596 9.66 -11.47 14.58
CA MET A 596 9.66 -10.32 15.47
C MET A 596 8.25 -10.04 16.03
N GLU A 597 8.12 -9.08 16.94
CA GLU A 597 6.93 -8.82 17.75
C GLU A 597 5.61 -8.69 17.00
N ASP A 598 5.62 -8.31 15.72
CA ASP A 598 4.41 -8.18 14.90
C ASP A 598 3.92 -9.50 14.29
N GLY A 599 4.67 -10.58 14.45
CA GLY A 599 4.32 -11.90 13.94
C GLY A 599 4.35 -12.06 12.42
N LYS A 600 4.74 -11.04 11.65
CA LYS A 600 4.84 -11.10 10.19
C LYS A 600 6.10 -11.85 9.77
N VAL A 601 5.96 -12.76 8.80
CA VAL A 601 7.07 -13.54 8.21
C VAL A 601 8.15 -12.62 7.62
N THR A 602 7.77 -11.43 7.19
CA THR A 602 8.66 -10.41 6.65
C THR A 602 9.63 -9.82 7.67
N ASN A 603 9.35 -9.95 8.97
CA ASN A 603 10.15 -9.41 10.08
C ASN A 603 10.81 -10.54 10.86
N ILE A 604 11.54 -11.41 10.16
CA ILE A 604 12.25 -12.54 10.77
C ILE A 604 13.53 -12.08 11.48
N ALA A 605 13.85 -12.73 12.58
CA ALA A 605 15.13 -12.61 13.27
C ALA A 605 16.13 -13.67 12.78
N SER A 606 17.41 -13.42 12.98
CA SER A 606 18.46 -14.39 12.67
C SER A 606 18.35 -15.64 13.55
N ILE A 607 18.66 -16.79 12.98
CA ILE A 607 18.92 -18.01 13.73
C ILE A 607 20.39 -17.98 14.12
N ASN A 608 20.65 -17.99 15.43
CA ASN A 608 22.01 -18.05 15.98
C ASN A 608 22.31 -19.44 16.52
N ILE A 609 23.44 -20.01 16.12
CA ILE A 609 23.85 -21.37 16.51
C ILE A 609 24.57 -21.43 17.85
N ASN A 610 24.93 -20.28 18.45
CA ASN A 610 25.63 -20.16 19.70
C ASN A 610 24.73 -19.86 20.91
N ASP A 611 23.42 -19.68 20.67
CA ASP A 611 22.48 -19.41 21.75
C ASP A 611 22.33 -20.62 22.68
N GLU A 612 22.16 -20.33 23.97
CA GLU A 612 21.89 -21.37 24.98
C GLU A 612 20.49 -21.97 24.75
N VAL A 613 20.35 -23.25 24.89
CA VAL A 613 19.09 -23.95 24.79
C VAL A 613 18.50 -24.29 26.15
N THR A 614 17.18 -24.23 26.26
CA THR A 614 16.40 -24.71 27.40
C THR A 614 15.92 -26.13 27.15
N GLN A 615 15.62 -26.89 28.23
CA GLN A 615 15.02 -28.21 28.10
C GLN A 615 13.68 -28.14 27.34
N GLU A 616 12.92 -27.06 27.51
CA GLU A 616 11.66 -26.83 26.80
C GLU A 616 11.87 -26.73 25.28
N ASN A 617 12.92 -25.99 24.82
CA ASN A 617 13.28 -25.91 23.41
C ASN A 617 13.68 -27.28 22.84
N ILE A 618 14.46 -28.06 23.61
CA ILE A 618 14.88 -29.42 23.22
C ILE A 618 13.64 -30.32 23.04
N ASP A 619 12.76 -30.36 24.04
CA ASP A 619 11.55 -31.18 24.03
C ASP A 619 10.60 -30.79 22.89
N ALA A 620 10.39 -29.49 22.68
CA ALA A 620 9.52 -28.97 21.62
C ALA A 620 10.02 -29.35 20.23
N LEU A 621 11.31 -29.10 19.94
CA LEU A 621 11.89 -29.38 18.64
C LEU A 621 12.01 -30.89 18.37
N ALA A 622 12.42 -31.69 19.38
CA ALA A 622 12.46 -33.14 19.29
C ALA A 622 11.08 -33.74 18.97
N LYS A 623 10.04 -33.24 19.64
CA LYS A 623 8.64 -33.66 19.37
C LYS A 623 8.23 -33.34 17.94
N LYS A 624 8.53 -32.12 17.46
CA LYS A 624 8.17 -31.67 16.10
C LYS A 624 8.91 -32.49 15.04
N ALA A 625 10.17 -32.85 15.31
CA ALA A 625 11.00 -33.69 14.46
C ALA A 625 10.73 -35.19 14.59
N ASN A 626 9.87 -35.63 15.51
CA ASN A 626 9.64 -37.03 15.86
C ASN A 626 10.92 -37.78 16.28
N VAL A 627 11.80 -37.11 17.06
CA VAL A 627 13.04 -37.66 17.60
C VAL A 627 12.88 -37.94 19.08
N ASN A 628 13.45 -39.06 19.56
CA ASN A 628 13.41 -39.38 20.99
C ASN A 628 14.35 -38.47 21.79
N VAL A 629 13.83 -37.71 22.74
CA VAL A 629 14.60 -36.77 23.57
C VAL A 629 15.74 -37.46 24.32
N ASP A 630 15.56 -38.70 24.77
CA ASP A 630 16.58 -39.50 25.49
C ASP A 630 17.86 -39.76 24.65
N GLU A 631 17.73 -39.61 23.31
CA GLU A 631 18.86 -39.76 22.39
C GLU A 631 19.63 -38.46 22.17
N LEU A 632 19.14 -37.32 22.65
CA LEU A 632 19.76 -36.01 22.54
C LEU A 632 20.65 -35.76 23.75
N GLN A 633 21.94 -36.05 23.61
CA GLN A 633 22.91 -35.91 24.70
C GLN A 633 23.93 -34.80 24.41
N ASN A 634 24.41 -34.15 25.47
CA ASN A 634 25.44 -33.10 25.41
C ASN A 634 25.03 -31.86 24.58
N ILE A 635 23.77 -31.50 24.61
CA ILE A 635 23.22 -30.29 23.92
C ILE A 635 23.49 -29.10 24.85
N GLN A 636 24.30 -28.14 24.37
CA GLN A 636 24.59 -26.89 25.08
C GLN A 636 24.12 -25.67 24.32
N THR A 637 24.18 -25.71 22.98
CA THR A 637 23.80 -24.62 22.10
C THR A 637 22.68 -25.02 21.14
N THR A 638 22.07 -24.04 20.54
CA THR A 638 21.08 -24.23 19.45
C THR A 638 21.71 -25.01 18.29
N GLY A 639 22.98 -24.73 17.95
CA GLY A 639 23.71 -25.47 16.94
C GLY A 639 23.86 -26.97 17.25
N ASP A 640 24.23 -27.32 18.52
CA ASP A 640 24.28 -28.71 18.94
C ASP A 640 22.91 -29.40 18.76
N LEU A 641 21.83 -28.68 19.13
CA LEU A 641 20.48 -29.20 19.04
C LEU A 641 20.08 -29.44 17.58
N TYR A 642 20.29 -28.46 16.70
CA TYR A 642 19.90 -28.54 15.29
C TYR A 642 20.62 -29.70 14.59
N LYS A 643 21.93 -29.81 14.79
CA LYS A 643 22.74 -30.92 14.26
C LYS A 643 22.23 -32.28 14.78
N ALA A 644 22.03 -32.40 16.08
CA ALA A 644 21.61 -33.67 16.69
C ALA A 644 20.22 -34.10 16.20
N ILE A 645 19.29 -33.17 16.05
CA ILE A 645 17.94 -33.43 15.50
C ILE A 645 18.04 -33.86 14.04
N ASN A 646 18.78 -33.13 13.20
CA ASN A 646 18.90 -33.43 11.78
C ASN A 646 19.56 -34.78 11.52
N ASP A 647 20.65 -35.10 12.25
CA ASP A 647 21.32 -36.40 12.21
C ASP A 647 20.42 -37.59 12.60
N LYS A 648 19.48 -37.40 13.53
CA LYS A 648 18.55 -38.44 13.99
C LYS A 648 17.35 -38.60 13.07
N ARG A 649 16.82 -37.50 12.55
CA ARG A 649 15.69 -37.50 11.61
C ARG A 649 16.04 -38.19 10.29
N SER A 650 17.27 -38.07 9.82
CA SER A 650 17.76 -38.62 8.55
C SER A 650 18.00 -40.13 8.58
N LYS A 651 17.84 -40.79 9.73
CA LYS A 651 17.98 -42.23 9.94
C LYS A 651 16.64 -42.93 10.07
#